data_d3d1341d13324fd19481730abf9cdd83
#
_entry.id   d3d1341d13324fd19481730abf9cdd83
#
_cell.length_a   1.000
_cell.length_b   1.000
_cell.length_c   1.000
_cell.angle_alpha   90.00
_cell.angle_beta   90.00
_cell.angle_gamma   90.00
#
_symmetry.space_group_name_H-M   'P 1'
#
loop_
_entity.id
_entity.type
_entity.pdbx_description
1 polymer ?
#
loop_
_entity_poly.entity_id
_entity_poly.type
_entity_poly.pdbx_seq_one_letter_code
_entity_poly.pdbx_strand_id
1 'polypeptide(L)'
;MASLVSWNCRGLRTKISDLKDIINTYRPACIALQETHFKTTDNIKVKHYSVLNKNYDSDRASGGVALLIAKDIPSAPLQLNTSLQAIAARIHTISLITICSLYLPPNQQINRIVLNELVYQLPDPFILLGDFNGHSSIWGSSDSNSRGVQIEQLLTDHNLCILNSDQQTYFHQPTKTFHSIDLAICSPSIYPFFDLAIDNSLHNSDHFPLTLSDNRNNHFDSNRPERYVFAAGNWTKFARLVAITTHMVENSSIDEAVYAVTRVMNAAANSAIPKAHNSGRKQNKPWWNQDCQMALNRQDKAWSIFRRYPTTSNLIAFKMARAEFRRNRRRSERASWINYISTITYSTSSYKLWQKVKKASGASIANSISVLHVNGQTISSPKNIANSIASTLSDTSSSHNYTYTFLNHKSEVEKETLNFSSQSYLQYNSNVSYQEFQSCLSTVHKSSPGPDNISYLMIQNLTSVSQENLLRLYNRIWNEHYFPTLWPQAVIILLLKAGKDPTNPSSYRPIALTSCLCKLLEKMINRRLVYFLETNNFLHRCQSGFRKDRSTLDNLLALETDIRLAFLQRKHLVAIFFDIEKAYDRTWRYGILKDLHDFNLRGHLPFFIQNFLKLRRFQVRVGSELSDFFLQEEGVPQGSVLSVTLFSIKINGILNQLPFTVKGFLYVDDLYVSCAGEDMNVIQRQVQTAINYIQT
;
A
#
# COMPACT_ATOMS: atom_id res chain seq x y z
N MET A 1 17.99 14.35 -1.83
CA MET A 1 17.38 15.49 -2.56
C MET A 1 16.18 15.01 -3.34
N ALA A 2 15.08 15.74 -3.33
CA ALA A 2 13.94 15.46 -4.18
C ALA A 2 14.25 16.03 -5.57
N SER A 3 14.15 15.22 -6.62
CA SER A 3 14.34 15.66 -7.99
C SER A 3 13.04 15.56 -8.78
N LEU A 4 12.83 16.49 -9.70
CA LEU A 4 11.76 16.49 -10.69
C LEU A 4 12.37 16.38 -12.07
N VAL A 5 11.67 15.80 -13.02
CA VAL A 5 12.14 15.69 -14.40
C VAL A 5 11.03 16.17 -15.34
N SER A 6 11.39 16.97 -16.36
CA SER A 6 10.52 17.26 -17.50
C SER A 6 11.13 16.72 -18.78
N TRP A 7 10.31 16.09 -19.63
CA TRP A 7 10.81 15.50 -20.88
C TRP A 7 9.73 15.40 -21.96
N ASN A 8 9.91 16.10 -23.05
CA ASN A 8 9.13 15.84 -24.26
C ASN A 8 9.62 14.52 -24.86
N CYS A 9 8.83 13.46 -24.71
CA CYS A 9 9.23 12.10 -25.07
C CYS A 9 8.88 11.74 -26.53
N ARG A 10 8.12 12.55 -27.24
CA ARG A 10 7.70 12.30 -28.64
C ARG A 10 7.29 10.84 -28.88
N GLY A 11 6.27 10.41 -28.15
CA GLY A 11 5.72 9.04 -28.16
C GLY A 11 6.36 8.08 -27.16
N LEU A 12 5.79 7.98 -25.96
CA LEU A 12 6.34 7.20 -24.84
C LEU A 12 6.34 5.69 -25.08
N ARG A 13 5.37 5.13 -25.80
CA ARG A 13 5.25 3.67 -25.99
C ARG A 13 6.55 3.01 -26.48
N THR A 14 7.22 3.64 -27.41
CA THR A 14 8.49 3.13 -27.98
C THR A 14 9.72 3.45 -27.13
N LYS A 15 9.56 4.31 -26.12
CA LYS A 15 10.65 4.87 -25.30
C LYS A 15 10.53 4.53 -23.81
N ILE A 16 9.69 3.54 -23.45
CA ILE A 16 9.56 3.06 -22.07
C ILE A 16 10.91 2.63 -21.46
N SER A 17 11.79 2.02 -22.26
CA SER A 17 13.12 1.64 -21.78
C SER A 17 14.00 2.86 -21.50
N ASP A 18 13.87 3.90 -22.31
CA ASP A 18 14.61 5.16 -22.13
C ASP A 18 14.09 5.92 -20.90
N LEU A 19 12.78 5.94 -20.68
CA LEU A 19 12.18 6.44 -19.43
C LEU A 19 12.72 5.70 -18.19
N LYS A 20 12.88 4.37 -18.29
CA LYS A 20 13.48 3.59 -17.18
C LYS A 20 14.95 4.00 -16.94
N ASP A 21 15.68 4.42 -17.95
CA ASP A 21 17.04 4.94 -17.78
C ASP A 21 17.03 6.25 -17.03
N ILE A 22 16.19 7.21 -17.43
CA ILE A 22 15.98 8.47 -16.72
C ILE A 22 15.62 8.22 -15.26
N ILE A 23 14.65 7.31 -14.99
CA ILE A 23 14.27 6.95 -13.62
C ILE A 23 15.43 6.36 -12.83
N ASN A 24 16.25 5.50 -13.44
CA ASN A 24 17.38 4.86 -12.75
C ASN A 24 18.49 5.87 -12.42
N THR A 25 18.69 6.87 -13.28
CA THR A 25 19.70 7.91 -13.10
C THR A 25 19.29 8.92 -12.03
N TYR A 26 18.09 9.49 -12.16
CA TYR A 26 17.67 10.64 -11.35
C TYR A 26 16.73 10.28 -10.20
N ARG A 27 16.07 9.12 -10.21
CA ARG A 27 15.09 8.66 -9.21
C ARG A 27 14.05 9.72 -8.84
N PRO A 28 13.43 10.40 -9.82
CA PRO A 28 12.65 11.60 -9.58
C PRO A 28 11.42 11.33 -8.70
N ALA A 29 11.04 12.35 -7.93
CA ALA A 29 9.78 12.38 -7.19
C ALA A 29 8.59 12.50 -8.15
N CYS A 30 8.75 13.30 -9.21
CA CYS A 30 7.75 13.47 -10.25
C CYS A 30 8.42 13.62 -11.62
N ILE A 31 7.77 13.13 -12.68
CA ILE A 31 8.19 13.28 -14.07
C ILE A 31 7.03 13.91 -14.84
N ALA A 32 7.27 15.07 -15.42
CA ALA A 32 6.38 15.75 -16.37
C ALA A 32 6.74 15.30 -17.79
N LEU A 33 5.79 14.70 -18.49
CA LEU A 33 5.98 14.22 -19.86
C LEU A 33 5.10 15.00 -20.83
N GLN A 34 5.66 15.34 -21.98
CA GLN A 34 4.97 15.97 -23.10
C GLN A 34 5.05 15.06 -24.33
N GLU A 35 4.14 15.26 -25.27
CA GLU A 35 3.95 14.42 -26.47
C GLU A 35 3.95 12.93 -26.16
N THR A 36 3.12 12.51 -25.23
CA THR A 36 3.04 11.10 -24.79
C THR A 36 2.50 10.19 -25.88
N HIS A 37 1.68 10.72 -26.81
CA HIS A 37 0.99 10.01 -27.88
C HIS A 37 0.17 8.81 -27.36
N PHE A 38 -0.46 8.95 -26.18
CA PHE A 38 -1.34 7.92 -25.64
C PHE A 38 -2.70 7.94 -26.33
N LYS A 39 -3.25 6.75 -26.54
CA LYS A 39 -4.65 6.55 -26.90
C LYS A 39 -5.49 6.40 -25.65
N THR A 40 -6.79 6.60 -25.74
CA THR A 40 -7.75 6.41 -24.64
C THR A 40 -7.75 4.98 -24.10
N THR A 41 -7.40 4.00 -24.95
CA THR A 41 -7.29 2.58 -24.59
C THR A 41 -5.97 2.22 -23.91
N ASP A 42 -5.00 3.15 -23.81
CA ASP A 42 -3.68 2.85 -23.28
C ASP A 42 -3.67 2.84 -21.75
N ASN A 43 -3.29 1.70 -21.19
CA ASN A 43 -3.07 1.54 -19.75
C ASN A 43 -1.57 1.42 -19.47
N ILE A 44 -0.89 2.55 -19.39
CA ILE A 44 0.55 2.60 -19.14
C ILE A 44 0.81 2.47 -17.64
N LYS A 45 1.61 1.46 -17.26
CA LYS A 45 2.03 1.22 -15.89
C LYS A 45 3.56 1.34 -15.77
N VAL A 46 4.01 2.22 -14.90
CA VAL A 46 5.42 2.37 -14.54
C VAL A 46 5.60 1.93 -13.10
N LYS A 47 6.48 0.97 -12.88
CA LYS A 47 6.72 0.45 -11.54
C LYS A 47 7.16 1.58 -10.59
N HIS A 48 6.59 1.60 -9.37
CA HIS A 48 6.79 2.63 -8.33
C HIS A 48 6.20 4.01 -8.64
N TYR A 49 5.52 4.20 -9.77
CA TYR A 49 4.88 5.47 -10.12
C TYR A 49 3.38 5.29 -10.33
N SER A 50 2.62 6.33 -9.97
CA SER A 50 1.24 6.56 -10.41
C SER A 50 1.30 7.41 -11.67
N VAL A 51 0.46 7.11 -12.63
CA VAL A 51 0.42 7.83 -13.92
C VAL A 51 -0.90 8.60 -13.99
N LEU A 52 -0.79 9.92 -14.12
CA LEU A 52 -1.88 10.82 -14.46
C LEU A 52 -1.64 11.27 -15.91
N ASN A 53 -2.63 11.21 -16.77
CA ASN A 53 -2.48 11.62 -18.16
C ASN A 53 -3.71 12.36 -18.69
N LYS A 54 -3.47 13.31 -19.59
CA LYS A 54 -4.47 13.97 -20.42
C LYS A 54 -4.10 13.72 -21.87
N ASN A 55 -4.91 12.93 -22.55
CA ASN A 55 -4.72 12.63 -23.95
C ASN A 55 -5.26 13.77 -24.81
N TYR A 56 -4.72 13.92 -26.01
CA TYR A 56 -5.29 14.80 -27.01
C TYR A 56 -6.26 14.03 -27.89
N ASP A 57 -7.50 14.48 -27.96
CA ASP A 57 -8.54 13.85 -28.78
C ASP A 57 -8.31 14.20 -30.27
N SER A 58 -7.65 13.28 -30.96
CA SER A 58 -7.49 13.31 -32.41
C SER A 58 -7.51 11.90 -32.98
N ASP A 59 -7.90 11.74 -34.22
CA ASP A 59 -7.93 10.44 -34.94
C ASP A 59 -6.56 9.74 -34.95
N ARG A 60 -5.49 10.52 -34.86
CA ARG A 60 -4.12 10.03 -34.74
C ARG A 60 -3.58 10.32 -33.35
N ALA A 61 -2.90 9.34 -32.76
CA ALA A 61 -2.21 9.53 -31.49
C ALA A 61 -1.12 10.62 -31.62
N SER A 62 -1.43 11.83 -31.17
CA SER A 62 -0.54 13.00 -31.23
C SER A 62 -0.66 13.78 -29.93
N GLY A 63 0.37 14.59 -29.58
CA GLY A 63 0.37 15.39 -28.37
C GLY A 63 0.18 14.59 -27.09
N GLY A 64 -0.55 15.18 -26.14
CA GLY A 64 -0.84 14.61 -24.83
C GLY A 64 0.24 14.84 -23.78
N VAL A 65 -0.16 14.97 -22.53
CA VAL A 65 0.73 15.21 -21.38
C VAL A 65 0.47 14.19 -20.28
N ALA A 66 1.50 13.93 -19.46
CA ALA A 66 1.36 13.07 -18.30
C ALA A 66 2.24 13.53 -17.14
N LEU A 67 1.80 13.19 -15.92
CA LEU A 67 2.60 13.24 -14.70
C LEU A 67 2.78 11.82 -14.16
N LEU A 68 4.02 11.43 -13.94
CA LEU A 68 4.37 10.22 -13.23
C LEU A 68 4.83 10.60 -11.83
N ILE A 69 4.02 10.30 -10.82
CA ILE A 69 4.30 10.66 -9.42
C ILE A 69 4.74 9.40 -8.68
N ALA A 70 5.85 9.48 -7.98
CA ALA A 70 6.33 8.35 -7.19
C ALA A 70 5.33 7.99 -6.09
N LYS A 71 5.02 6.69 -5.96
CA LYS A 71 3.97 6.19 -5.04
C LYS A 71 4.29 6.40 -3.55
N ASP A 72 5.53 6.66 -3.22
CA ASP A 72 6.00 7.01 -1.88
C ASP A 72 5.92 8.51 -1.57
N ILE A 73 5.48 9.32 -2.53
CA ILE A 73 5.26 10.75 -2.38
C ILE A 73 3.75 11.01 -2.20
N PRO A 74 3.35 11.67 -1.10
CA PRO A 74 1.96 12.10 -0.92
C PRO A 74 1.54 13.04 -2.04
N SER A 75 0.41 12.73 -2.67
CA SER A 75 -0.05 13.50 -3.83
C SER A 75 -1.56 13.55 -3.95
N ALA A 76 -2.06 14.61 -4.59
CA ALA A 76 -3.46 14.76 -4.98
C ALA A 76 -3.52 15.32 -6.41
N PRO A 77 -4.28 14.69 -7.33
CA PRO A 77 -4.55 15.25 -8.64
C PRO A 77 -5.25 16.60 -8.53
N LEU A 78 -4.89 17.54 -9.41
CA LEU A 78 -5.59 18.81 -9.53
C LEU A 78 -6.41 18.81 -10.83
N GLN A 79 -7.70 19.05 -10.71
CA GLN A 79 -8.57 19.14 -11.87
C GLN A 79 -8.45 20.54 -12.49
N LEU A 80 -8.03 20.60 -13.75
CA LEU A 80 -7.86 21.84 -14.51
C LEU A 80 -8.99 21.98 -15.52
N ASN A 81 -9.61 23.15 -15.54
CA ASN A 81 -10.55 23.53 -16.58
C ASN A 81 -9.83 24.37 -17.65
N THR A 82 -9.28 23.70 -18.67
CA THR A 82 -8.50 24.35 -19.73
C THR A 82 -8.55 23.55 -21.02
N SER A 83 -8.54 24.28 -22.15
CA SER A 83 -8.38 23.72 -23.49
C SER A 83 -6.93 23.35 -23.80
N LEU A 84 -5.97 23.80 -23.01
CA LEU A 84 -4.56 23.48 -23.20
C LEU A 84 -4.26 22.02 -22.86
N GLN A 85 -3.20 21.50 -23.46
CA GLN A 85 -2.65 20.20 -23.08
C GLN A 85 -1.86 20.37 -21.78
N ALA A 86 -2.58 20.42 -20.67
CA ALA A 86 -2.01 20.62 -19.33
C ALA A 86 -2.62 19.65 -18.34
N ILE A 87 -1.80 19.16 -17.41
CA ILE A 87 -2.20 18.31 -16.26
C ILE A 87 -1.39 18.71 -15.04
N ALA A 88 -2.05 18.78 -13.89
CA ALA A 88 -1.40 19.17 -12.64
C ALA A 88 -1.72 18.25 -11.47
N ALA A 89 -0.82 18.24 -10.51
CA ALA A 89 -1.02 17.57 -9.22
C ALA A 89 -0.27 18.31 -8.12
N ARG A 90 -0.81 18.30 -6.92
CA ARG A 90 -0.10 18.73 -5.71
C ARG A 90 0.69 17.54 -5.16
N ILE A 91 1.97 17.75 -4.90
CA ILE A 91 2.86 16.71 -4.36
C ILE A 91 3.59 17.25 -3.12
N HIS A 92 3.79 16.40 -2.11
CA HIS A 92 4.56 16.77 -0.94
C HIS A 92 5.98 16.19 -1.04
N THR A 93 6.93 17.04 -1.44
CA THR A 93 8.37 16.71 -1.40
C THR A 93 8.94 17.11 -0.04
N ILE A 94 9.46 18.31 0.09
CA ILE A 94 9.87 18.96 1.35
C ILE A 94 8.70 19.79 1.90
N SER A 95 8.00 20.43 1.01
CA SER A 95 6.74 21.14 1.23
C SER A 95 5.71 20.71 0.18
N LEU A 96 4.48 21.11 0.35
CA LEU A 96 3.43 20.86 -0.63
C LEU A 96 3.61 21.85 -1.81
N ILE A 97 3.87 21.32 -3.00
CA ILE A 97 4.04 22.09 -4.23
C ILE A 97 3.09 21.57 -5.32
N THR A 98 2.67 22.45 -6.20
CA THR A 98 1.89 22.09 -7.39
C THR A 98 2.83 21.89 -8.59
N ILE A 99 2.78 20.75 -9.26
CA ILE A 99 3.51 20.49 -10.49
C ILE A 99 2.51 20.42 -11.63
N CYS A 100 2.74 21.23 -12.67
CA CYS A 100 1.95 21.23 -13.89
C CYS A 100 2.83 20.84 -15.09
N SER A 101 2.40 19.85 -15.88
CA SER A 101 2.99 19.51 -17.18
C SER A 101 2.19 20.18 -18.27
N LEU A 102 2.84 20.96 -19.11
CA LEU A 102 2.23 21.72 -20.22
C LEU A 102 2.89 21.37 -21.56
N TYR A 103 2.08 21.21 -22.58
CA TYR A 103 2.54 21.12 -23.97
C TYR A 103 1.79 22.12 -24.84
N LEU A 104 2.53 22.98 -25.52
CA LEU A 104 2.00 23.95 -26.46
C LEU A 104 2.44 23.57 -27.89
N PRO A 105 1.59 22.94 -28.71
CA PRO A 105 1.95 22.52 -30.06
C PRO A 105 2.44 23.67 -30.93
N PRO A 106 3.47 23.48 -31.78
CA PRO A 106 4.09 24.58 -32.53
C PRO A 106 3.11 25.31 -33.48
N ASN A 107 2.14 24.58 -34.05
CA ASN A 107 1.21 25.12 -35.04
C ASN A 107 -0.11 25.65 -34.43
N GLN A 108 -0.28 25.58 -33.11
CA GLN A 108 -1.50 26.03 -32.42
C GLN A 108 -1.35 27.52 -32.05
N GLN A 109 -2.26 28.36 -32.47
CA GLN A 109 -2.35 29.73 -31.95
C GLN A 109 -2.84 29.66 -30.49
N ILE A 110 -2.10 30.29 -29.59
CA ILE A 110 -2.40 30.30 -28.17
C ILE A 110 -2.83 31.72 -27.79
N ASN A 111 -3.95 31.80 -27.10
CA ASN A 111 -4.44 33.05 -26.54
C ASN A 111 -3.83 33.23 -25.14
N ARG A 112 -3.24 34.42 -24.88
CA ARG A 112 -2.72 34.86 -23.58
C ARG A 112 -3.75 34.66 -22.45
N ILE A 113 -5.03 34.90 -22.71
CA ILE A 113 -6.10 34.73 -21.73
C ILE A 113 -6.14 33.28 -21.18
N VAL A 114 -6.04 32.28 -22.08
CA VAL A 114 -6.09 30.88 -21.70
C VAL A 114 -4.85 30.44 -20.88
N LEU A 115 -3.69 31.05 -21.14
CA LEU A 115 -2.48 30.84 -20.33
C LEU A 115 -2.62 31.46 -18.94
N ASN A 116 -3.16 32.68 -18.85
CA ASN A 116 -3.43 33.34 -17.57
C ASN A 116 -4.46 32.52 -16.74
N GLU A 117 -5.55 32.06 -17.38
CA GLU A 117 -6.56 31.21 -16.73
C GLU A 117 -5.97 29.90 -16.22
N LEU A 118 -5.00 29.30 -16.91
CA LEU A 118 -4.29 28.12 -16.43
C LEU A 118 -3.51 28.45 -15.15
N VAL A 119 -2.73 29.55 -15.15
CA VAL A 119 -1.91 29.93 -13.99
C VAL A 119 -2.77 30.24 -12.77
N TYR A 120 -3.91 30.93 -12.93
CA TYR A 120 -4.85 31.18 -11.82
C TYR A 120 -5.42 29.94 -11.16
N GLN A 121 -5.44 28.81 -11.88
CA GLN A 121 -5.92 27.53 -11.32
C GLN A 121 -4.83 26.77 -10.55
N LEU A 122 -3.56 27.20 -10.60
CA LEU A 122 -2.46 26.51 -9.94
C LEU A 122 -2.24 27.05 -8.53
N PRO A 123 -2.55 26.27 -7.46
CA PRO A 123 -2.27 26.69 -6.09
C PRO A 123 -0.77 26.90 -5.86
N ASP A 124 -0.42 28.04 -5.25
CA ASP A 124 0.94 28.34 -4.82
C ASP A 124 1.43 27.44 -3.68
N PRO A 125 2.74 27.17 -3.64
CA PRO A 125 3.73 27.37 -4.67
C PRO A 125 3.61 26.34 -5.79
N PHE A 126 3.91 26.74 -7.03
CA PHE A 126 3.85 25.83 -8.18
C PHE A 126 5.09 25.86 -9.08
N ILE A 127 5.28 24.80 -9.85
CA ILE A 127 6.23 24.69 -10.94
C ILE A 127 5.48 24.24 -12.20
N LEU A 128 5.61 25.02 -13.25
CA LEU A 128 5.09 24.76 -14.58
C LEU A 128 6.22 24.25 -15.45
N LEU A 129 6.12 23.02 -15.94
CA LEU A 129 7.13 22.30 -16.71
C LEU A 129 6.58 21.92 -18.07
N GLY A 130 7.35 22.11 -19.11
CA GLY A 130 6.91 21.60 -20.40
C GLY A 130 7.61 22.17 -21.63
N ASP A 131 7.09 21.76 -22.78
CA ASP A 131 7.49 22.26 -24.08
C ASP A 131 6.55 23.37 -24.49
N PHE A 132 7.09 24.57 -24.48
CA PHE A 132 6.36 25.80 -24.77
C PHE A 132 6.46 26.21 -26.25
N ASN A 133 7.43 25.69 -27.00
CA ASN A 133 7.70 26.10 -28.38
C ASN A 133 7.82 27.62 -28.57
N GLY A 134 8.27 28.31 -27.52
CA GLY A 134 8.50 29.76 -27.47
C GLY A 134 9.98 30.08 -27.49
N HIS A 135 10.39 31.04 -28.30
CA HIS A 135 11.75 31.51 -28.40
C HIS A 135 11.89 32.91 -27.77
N SER A 136 12.87 33.10 -26.90
CA SER A 136 13.25 34.41 -26.35
C SER A 136 14.69 34.39 -25.86
N SER A 137 15.33 35.53 -25.91
CA SER A 137 16.69 35.74 -25.38
C SER A 137 16.76 35.59 -23.87
N ILE A 138 15.65 35.74 -23.13
CA ILE A 138 15.59 35.59 -21.69
C ILE A 138 15.98 34.16 -21.24
N TRP A 139 15.68 33.13 -22.02
CA TRP A 139 16.03 31.72 -21.74
C TRP A 139 16.97 31.11 -22.79
N GLY A 140 17.80 31.96 -23.42
CA GLY A 140 18.93 31.50 -24.23
C GLY A 140 18.60 31.15 -25.68
N SER A 141 17.46 31.57 -26.24
CA SER A 141 17.21 31.46 -27.67
C SER A 141 17.90 32.61 -28.43
N SER A 142 18.39 32.33 -29.63
CA SER A 142 19.05 33.33 -30.50
C SER A 142 18.08 34.35 -31.11
N ASP A 143 16.80 34.01 -31.12
CA ASP A 143 15.69 34.76 -31.72
C ASP A 143 14.49 34.76 -30.79
N SER A 144 13.57 35.69 -31.00
CA SER A 144 12.30 35.76 -30.30
C SER A 144 11.15 35.56 -31.28
N ASN A 145 10.16 34.78 -30.91
CA ASN A 145 8.94 34.58 -31.67
C ASN A 145 7.71 35.12 -30.93
N SER A 146 6.58 35.24 -31.61
CA SER A 146 5.34 35.76 -31.02
C SER A 146 4.90 34.99 -29.76
N ARG A 147 5.20 33.71 -29.69
CA ARG A 147 4.90 32.86 -28.51
C ARG A 147 5.85 33.16 -27.36
N GLY A 148 7.14 33.37 -27.63
CA GLY A 148 8.11 33.82 -26.65
C GLY A 148 7.67 35.11 -25.96
N VAL A 149 7.25 36.11 -26.75
CA VAL A 149 6.70 37.37 -26.21
C VAL A 149 5.48 37.15 -25.31
N GLN A 150 4.58 36.24 -25.66
CA GLN A 150 3.43 35.92 -24.80
C GLN A 150 3.84 35.25 -23.46
N ILE A 151 4.89 34.42 -23.49
CA ILE A 151 5.42 33.79 -22.26
C ILE A 151 6.14 34.84 -21.40
N GLU A 152 6.91 35.77 -21.98
CA GLU A 152 7.52 36.90 -21.26
C GLU A 152 6.45 37.73 -20.54
N GLN A 153 5.36 38.02 -21.24
CA GLN A 153 4.23 38.73 -20.66
C GLN A 153 3.58 37.95 -19.52
N LEU A 154 3.42 36.60 -19.67
CA LEU A 154 2.91 35.74 -18.63
C LEU A 154 3.78 35.79 -17.36
N LEU A 155 5.12 35.76 -17.53
CA LEU A 155 6.06 35.88 -16.41
C LEU A 155 5.87 37.21 -15.67
N THR A 156 5.70 38.29 -16.42
CA THR A 156 5.51 39.63 -15.85
C THR A 156 4.15 39.77 -15.16
N ASP A 157 3.07 39.34 -15.81
CA ASP A 157 1.70 39.48 -15.29
C ASP A 157 1.48 38.73 -13.94
N HIS A 158 2.14 37.59 -13.78
CA HIS A 158 1.98 36.74 -12.60
C HIS A 158 3.20 36.77 -11.67
N ASN A 159 4.17 37.69 -11.93
CA ASN A 159 5.42 37.76 -11.16
C ASN A 159 6.10 36.39 -11.01
N LEU A 160 6.28 35.66 -12.11
CA LEU A 160 6.85 34.32 -12.10
C LEU A 160 8.35 34.36 -12.41
N CYS A 161 9.06 33.37 -11.92
CA CYS A 161 10.49 33.15 -12.18
C CYS A 161 10.70 32.05 -13.20
N ILE A 162 11.69 32.20 -14.05
CA ILE A 162 12.15 31.15 -14.97
C ILE A 162 13.46 30.56 -14.46
N LEU A 163 13.55 29.24 -14.43
CA LEU A 163 14.75 28.51 -13.97
C LEU A 163 15.75 28.25 -15.12
N ASN A 164 15.31 28.38 -16.36
CA ASN A 164 16.17 28.20 -17.54
C ASN A 164 17.24 29.27 -17.60
N SER A 165 18.44 28.84 -17.98
CA SER A 165 19.54 29.68 -18.43
C SER A 165 19.71 29.51 -19.95
N ASP A 166 20.87 29.83 -20.49
CA ASP A 166 21.27 29.71 -21.87
C ASP A 166 21.46 28.27 -22.42
N GLN A 167 21.08 27.24 -21.63
CA GLN A 167 21.22 25.83 -22.01
C GLN A 167 20.14 25.39 -23.00
N GLN A 168 20.58 24.67 -24.04
CA GLN A 168 19.70 24.19 -25.10
C GLN A 168 18.94 22.92 -24.70
N THR A 169 17.64 22.89 -24.96
CA THR A 169 16.73 21.80 -24.56
C THR A 169 16.24 20.95 -25.73
N TYR A 170 16.38 21.43 -26.98
CA TYR A 170 15.84 20.78 -28.17
C TYR A 170 16.88 20.74 -29.30
N PHE A 171 16.94 19.64 -30.03
CA PHE A 171 17.77 19.44 -31.21
C PHE A 171 16.91 19.40 -32.47
N HIS A 172 16.99 20.45 -33.28
CA HIS A 172 16.34 20.51 -34.60
C HIS A 172 17.23 19.80 -35.64
N GLN A 173 16.87 18.55 -35.95
CA GLN A 173 17.70 17.71 -36.83
C GLN A 173 17.89 18.23 -38.26
N PRO A 174 16.87 18.83 -38.94
CA PRO A 174 17.06 19.35 -40.33
C PRO A 174 18.14 20.41 -40.45
N THR A 175 18.13 21.42 -39.59
CA THR A 175 19.13 22.51 -39.60
C THR A 175 20.38 22.19 -38.79
N LYS A 176 20.36 21.11 -37.97
CA LYS A 176 21.40 20.72 -37.01
C LYS A 176 21.64 21.79 -35.93
N THR A 177 20.62 22.57 -35.61
CA THR A 177 20.65 23.62 -34.58
C THR A 177 20.07 23.14 -33.28
N PHE A 178 20.46 23.80 -32.20
CA PHE A 178 19.93 23.52 -30.86
C PHE A 178 19.17 24.75 -30.38
N HIS A 179 18.05 24.56 -29.71
CA HIS A 179 17.17 25.63 -29.23
C HIS A 179 16.76 25.38 -27.78
N SER A 180 16.33 26.42 -27.08
CA SER A 180 15.79 26.38 -25.72
C SER A 180 14.29 26.67 -25.79
N ILE A 181 13.47 25.61 -25.79
CA ILE A 181 12.00 25.70 -25.93
C ILE A 181 11.24 24.93 -24.84
N ASP A 182 11.94 24.08 -24.11
CA ASP A 182 11.39 23.42 -22.91
C ASP A 182 11.73 24.28 -21.70
N LEU A 183 10.70 24.71 -20.95
CA LEU A 183 10.86 25.68 -19.88
C LEU A 183 10.45 25.12 -18.53
N ALA A 184 11.06 25.66 -17.48
CA ALA A 184 10.70 25.46 -16.09
C ALA A 184 10.41 26.81 -15.45
N ILE A 185 9.15 27.09 -15.23
CA ILE A 185 8.64 28.35 -14.67
C ILE A 185 8.11 28.08 -13.28
N CYS A 186 8.37 28.90 -12.29
CA CYS A 186 7.94 28.67 -10.92
C CYS A 186 7.52 29.94 -10.17
N SER A 187 6.80 29.74 -9.07
CA SER A 187 6.49 30.79 -8.11
C SER A 187 7.78 31.35 -7.48
N PRO A 188 7.88 32.67 -7.23
CA PRO A 188 9.08 33.30 -6.65
C PRO A 188 9.52 32.69 -5.31
N SER A 189 8.56 32.27 -4.50
CA SER A 189 8.78 31.71 -3.16
C SER A 189 9.64 30.44 -3.16
N ILE A 190 9.68 29.71 -4.27
CA ILE A 190 10.45 28.45 -4.37
C ILE A 190 11.65 28.57 -5.33
N TYR A 191 11.75 29.66 -6.10
CA TYR A 191 12.84 29.87 -7.05
C TYR A 191 14.24 29.66 -6.47
N PRO A 192 14.59 30.20 -5.27
CA PRO A 192 15.95 30.06 -4.72
C PRO A 192 16.33 28.61 -4.33
N PHE A 193 15.37 27.71 -4.32
CA PHE A 193 15.58 26.36 -3.83
C PHE A 193 15.75 25.31 -4.93
N PHE A 194 15.54 25.69 -6.18
CA PHE A 194 15.60 24.74 -7.29
C PHE A 194 16.73 25.08 -8.25
N ASP A 195 17.58 24.10 -8.49
CA ASP A 195 18.57 24.15 -9.57
C ASP A 195 18.08 23.36 -10.76
N LEU A 196 18.20 23.95 -11.96
CA LEU A 196 17.91 23.29 -13.23
C LEU A 196 19.20 22.78 -13.88
N ALA A 197 19.17 21.51 -14.29
CA ALA A 197 20.21 20.91 -15.13
C ALA A 197 19.58 20.22 -16.33
N ILE A 198 20.26 20.22 -17.46
CA ILE A 198 19.81 19.55 -18.69
C ILE A 198 20.66 18.32 -18.91
N ASP A 199 19.99 17.17 -19.19
CA ASP A 199 20.67 15.92 -19.52
C ASP A 199 21.48 16.07 -20.83
N ASN A 200 22.57 15.34 -20.91
CA ASN A 200 23.40 15.33 -22.11
C ASN A 200 22.91 14.34 -23.19
N SER A 201 21.96 13.47 -22.85
CA SER A 201 21.40 12.44 -23.72
C SER A 201 19.97 12.79 -24.16
N LEU A 202 19.67 12.60 -25.42
CA LEU A 202 18.31 12.76 -25.98
C LEU A 202 17.35 11.62 -25.60
N HIS A 203 17.84 10.53 -25.04
CA HIS A 203 17.04 9.34 -24.72
C HIS A 203 16.09 8.89 -25.86
N ASN A 204 16.61 8.92 -27.09
CA ASN A 204 15.87 8.66 -28.33
C ASN A 204 14.75 9.66 -28.69
N SER A 205 14.64 10.79 -27.98
CA SER A 205 13.83 11.94 -28.40
C SER A 205 14.67 12.89 -29.28
N ASP A 206 14.15 14.06 -29.52
CA ASP A 206 14.82 15.25 -30.05
C ASP A 206 14.89 16.36 -28.96
N HIS A 207 14.26 16.12 -27.79
CA HIS A 207 14.35 16.96 -26.61
C HIS A 207 15.22 16.31 -25.53
N PHE A 208 15.96 17.12 -24.82
CA PHE A 208 16.75 16.72 -23.67
C PHE A 208 15.86 16.73 -22.40
N PRO A 209 16.00 15.74 -21.51
CA PRO A 209 15.35 15.84 -20.20
C PRO A 209 15.90 17.01 -19.38
N LEU A 210 14.99 17.77 -18.79
CA LEU A 210 15.28 18.79 -17.78
C LEU A 210 15.18 18.13 -16.39
N THR A 211 16.15 18.38 -15.55
CA THR A 211 16.18 17.88 -14.17
C THR A 211 16.22 19.04 -13.19
N LEU A 212 15.25 19.11 -12.30
CA LEU A 212 15.19 20.09 -11.23
C LEU A 212 15.57 19.40 -9.92
N SER A 213 16.50 19.97 -9.19
CA SER A 213 16.95 19.47 -7.89
C SER A 213 16.57 20.45 -6.79
N ASP A 214 15.86 20.00 -5.77
CA ASP A 214 15.52 20.80 -4.60
C ASP A 214 16.73 20.80 -3.64
N ASN A 215 17.34 21.97 -3.43
CA ASN A 215 18.56 22.17 -2.65
C ASN A 215 18.30 22.34 -1.15
N ARG A 216 17.05 22.42 -0.72
CA ARG A 216 16.73 22.49 0.68
C ARG A 216 17.22 21.22 1.36
N ASN A 217 18.09 21.38 2.38
CA ASN A 217 18.62 20.26 3.14
C ASN A 217 17.49 19.55 3.88
N ASN A 218 16.98 18.51 3.25
CA ASN A 218 16.26 17.49 3.98
C ASN A 218 16.92 16.15 3.71
N HIS A 219 17.41 15.55 4.74
CA HIS A 219 17.58 14.12 4.80
C HIS A 219 16.20 13.47 4.66
N PHE A 220 15.60 13.53 3.47
CA PHE A 220 14.71 12.46 3.05
C PHE A 220 15.61 11.22 2.86
N ASP A 221 16.20 10.82 3.96
CA ASP A 221 16.53 9.42 4.09
C ASP A 221 15.21 8.70 3.86
N SER A 222 15.11 8.08 2.71
CA SER A 222 14.06 7.11 2.43
C SER A 222 14.32 5.92 3.36
N ASN A 223 14.24 6.17 4.65
CA ASN A 223 14.37 5.18 5.72
C ASN A 223 13.14 4.27 5.69
N ARG A 224 12.85 3.71 4.50
CA ARG A 224 12.02 2.52 4.47
C ARG A 224 12.72 1.52 5.36
N PRO A 225 12.02 0.93 6.34
CA PRO A 225 12.63 -0.05 7.22
C PRO A 225 13.34 -1.09 6.36
N GLU A 226 14.60 -1.31 6.65
CA GLU A 226 15.41 -2.32 5.97
C GLU A 226 14.68 -3.66 6.03
N ARG A 227 14.62 -4.33 4.89
CA ARG A 227 13.92 -5.61 4.78
C ARG A 227 14.92 -6.73 4.54
N TYR A 228 14.84 -7.79 5.33
CA TYR A 228 15.60 -8.99 5.09
C TYR A 228 15.24 -9.65 3.76
N VAL A 229 16.25 -10.06 3.00
CA VAL A 229 16.10 -10.87 1.79
C VAL A 229 16.16 -12.33 2.19
N PHE A 230 15.07 -12.85 2.74
CA PHE A 230 15.02 -14.22 3.27
C PHE A 230 15.42 -15.31 2.26
N ALA A 231 15.17 -15.08 0.95
CA ALA A 231 15.57 -16.01 -0.10
C ALA A 231 17.09 -16.14 -0.27
N ALA A 232 17.86 -15.13 0.15
CA ALA A 232 19.31 -15.11 0.11
C ALA A 232 19.95 -15.34 1.50
N GLY A 233 19.14 -15.70 2.50
CA GLY A 233 19.60 -15.91 3.87
C GLY A 233 20.45 -17.18 4.02
N ASN A 234 21.56 -17.07 4.75
CA ASN A 234 22.35 -18.24 5.18
C ASN A 234 21.73 -18.79 6.49
N TRP A 235 20.79 -19.69 6.32
CA TRP A 235 20.04 -20.25 7.44
C TRP A 235 20.88 -21.16 8.36
N THR A 236 21.90 -21.83 7.84
CA THR A 236 22.85 -22.59 8.65
C THR A 236 23.64 -21.67 9.57
N LYS A 237 24.12 -20.53 9.05
CA LYS A 237 24.78 -19.51 9.88
C LYS A 237 23.82 -18.92 10.90
N PHE A 238 22.58 -18.63 10.51
CA PHE A 238 21.55 -18.11 11.40
C PHE A 238 21.32 -19.07 12.57
N ALA A 239 21.02 -20.35 12.30
CA ALA A 239 20.76 -21.37 13.31
C ALA A 239 21.92 -21.53 14.32
N ARG A 240 23.18 -21.42 13.83
CA ARG A 240 24.37 -21.49 14.67
C ARG A 240 24.54 -20.27 15.60
N LEU A 241 24.14 -19.08 15.13
CA LEU A 241 24.28 -17.83 15.88
C LEU A 241 23.13 -17.58 16.87
N VAL A 242 21.94 -18.15 16.62
CA VAL A 242 20.81 -18.04 17.52
C VAL A 242 20.92 -19.04 18.66
N ALA A 243 21.32 -18.58 19.82
CA ALA A 243 21.36 -19.37 21.04
C ALA A 243 20.30 -18.83 22.04
N ILE A 244 19.08 -19.38 22.00
CA ILE A 244 18.10 -19.15 23.07
C ILE A 244 18.40 -20.16 24.17
N THR A 245 18.88 -19.67 25.32
CA THR A 245 19.29 -20.52 26.44
C THR A 245 18.21 -20.61 27.50
N THR A 246 18.25 -21.67 28.30
CA THR A 246 17.35 -21.85 29.46
C THR A 246 17.47 -20.68 30.44
N HIS A 247 18.69 -20.22 30.69
CA HIS A 247 18.93 -19.07 31.57
C HIS A 247 18.20 -17.79 31.11
N MET A 248 18.14 -17.50 29.79
CA MET A 248 17.43 -16.34 29.27
C MET A 248 15.92 -16.39 29.50
N VAL A 249 15.35 -17.58 29.54
CA VAL A 249 13.89 -17.76 29.57
C VAL A 249 13.35 -18.10 30.97
N GLU A 250 14.16 -18.59 31.89
CA GLU A 250 13.73 -19.02 33.24
C GLU A 250 14.15 -18.06 34.36
N ASN A 251 15.31 -17.41 34.24
CA ASN A 251 15.90 -16.64 35.34
C ASN A 251 15.65 -15.12 35.27
N SER A 252 14.79 -14.68 34.37
CA SER A 252 14.44 -13.28 34.18
C SER A 252 12.92 -13.07 34.17
N SER A 253 12.46 -11.85 34.28
CA SER A 253 11.05 -11.54 34.05
C SER A 253 10.64 -11.94 32.63
N ILE A 254 9.35 -12.16 32.38
CA ILE A 254 8.85 -12.53 31.06
C ILE A 254 9.15 -11.45 30.00
N ASP A 255 9.06 -10.18 30.37
CA ASP A 255 9.41 -9.08 29.44
C ASP A 255 10.88 -9.09 29.09
N GLU A 256 11.78 -9.28 30.05
CA GLU A 256 13.23 -9.39 29.81
C GLU A 256 13.55 -10.62 28.96
N ALA A 257 12.90 -11.75 29.21
CA ALA A 257 13.06 -12.97 28.41
C ALA A 257 12.62 -12.75 26.95
N VAL A 258 11.45 -12.15 26.70
CA VAL A 258 10.97 -11.81 25.36
C VAL A 258 11.91 -10.84 24.67
N TYR A 259 12.40 -9.82 25.39
CA TYR A 259 13.36 -8.87 24.85
C TYR A 259 14.69 -9.55 24.47
N ALA A 260 15.22 -10.41 25.35
CA ALA A 260 16.46 -11.14 25.10
C ALA A 260 16.35 -12.08 23.89
N VAL A 261 15.27 -12.86 23.80
CA VAL A 261 14.97 -13.72 22.65
C VAL A 261 14.89 -12.91 21.35
N THR A 262 14.15 -11.81 21.36
CA THR A 262 14.00 -10.92 20.20
C THR A 262 15.35 -10.34 19.77
N ARG A 263 16.16 -9.89 20.71
CA ARG A 263 17.49 -9.32 20.47
C ARG A 263 18.45 -10.33 19.86
N VAL A 264 18.52 -11.54 20.39
CA VAL A 264 19.40 -12.61 19.89
C VAL A 264 19.00 -13.03 18.48
N MET A 265 17.71 -13.19 18.22
CA MET A 265 17.19 -13.52 16.89
C MET A 265 17.50 -12.45 15.86
N ASN A 266 17.30 -11.16 16.20
CA ASN A 266 17.61 -10.05 15.30
C ASN A 266 19.12 -9.89 15.07
N ALA A 267 19.97 -10.06 16.09
CA ALA A 267 21.43 -10.04 15.93
C ALA A 267 21.92 -11.13 14.98
N ALA A 268 21.43 -12.35 15.13
CA ALA A 268 21.74 -13.47 14.24
C ALA A 268 21.23 -13.19 12.81
N ALA A 269 20.01 -12.66 12.66
CA ALA A 269 19.44 -12.29 11.37
C ALA A 269 20.26 -11.21 10.65
N ASN A 270 20.70 -10.18 11.37
CA ASN A 270 21.55 -9.11 10.83
C ASN A 270 22.88 -9.66 10.29
N SER A 271 23.45 -10.72 10.91
CA SER A 271 24.71 -11.34 10.50
C SER A 271 24.55 -12.39 9.38
N ALA A 272 23.40 -13.02 9.29
CA ALA A 272 23.19 -14.19 8.43
C ALA A 272 22.27 -13.92 7.22
N ILE A 273 21.43 -12.90 7.28
CA ILE A 273 20.44 -12.61 6.25
C ILE A 273 20.74 -11.24 5.64
N PRO A 274 21.05 -11.17 4.33
CA PRO A 274 21.26 -9.91 3.66
C PRO A 274 20.02 -9.02 3.76
N LYS A 275 20.24 -7.73 3.99
CA LYS A 275 19.17 -6.74 3.91
C LYS A 275 19.07 -6.19 2.50
N ALA A 276 17.86 -5.97 2.03
CA ALA A 276 17.66 -5.25 0.79
C ALA A 276 18.13 -3.81 1.00
N HIS A 277 19.21 -3.44 0.33
CA HIS A 277 19.53 -2.03 0.19
C HIS A 277 18.35 -1.36 -0.49
N ASN A 278 17.94 -0.23 0.05
CA ASN A 278 16.85 0.53 -0.52
C ASN A 278 17.32 1.10 -1.87
N SER A 279 17.17 0.30 -2.93
CA SER A 279 17.52 0.73 -4.28
C SER A 279 16.56 1.82 -4.79
N GLY A 280 15.69 2.31 -3.92
CA GLY A 280 14.71 3.34 -4.23
C GLY A 280 13.76 2.90 -5.35
N ARG A 281 13.54 3.80 -6.31
CA ARG A 281 12.60 3.62 -7.45
C ARG A 281 13.22 2.87 -8.63
N LYS A 282 14.29 2.10 -8.40
CA LYS A 282 15.06 1.42 -9.47
C LYS A 282 14.17 0.55 -10.36
N GLN A 283 14.30 0.76 -11.65
CA GLN A 283 13.65 -0.03 -12.69
C GLN A 283 14.56 -1.20 -13.09
N ASN A 284 14.04 -2.42 -13.05
CA ASN A 284 14.81 -3.60 -13.41
C ASN A 284 14.85 -3.79 -14.94
N LYS A 285 16.02 -4.08 -15.48
CA LYS A 285 16.27 -4.37 -16.89
C LYS A 285 16.91 -5.76 -17.02
N PRO A 286 16.14 -6.85 -16.91
CA PRO A 286 16.68 -8.22 -16.92
C PRO A 286 17.33 -8.60 -18.28
N TRP A 287 17.08 -7.83 -19.31
CA TRP A 287 17.58 -8.01 -20.66
C TRP A 287 18.92 -7.28 -20.92
N TRP A 288 19.38 -6.41 -20.01
CA TRP A 288 20.61 -5.66 -20.18
C TRP A 288 21.83 -6.57 -20.10
N ASN A 289 22.70 -6.49 -21.10
CA ASN A 289 23.92 -7.29 -21.21
C ASN A 289 25.11 -6.45 -21.71
N GLN A 290 26.26 -7.08 -21.84
CA GLN A 290 27.50 -6.41 -22.25
C GLN A 290 27.41 -5.82 -23.68
N ASP A 291 26.76 -6.51 -24.61
CA ASP A 291 26.56 -6.01 -25.98
C ASP A 291 25.76 -4.72 -26.00
N CYS A 292 24.70 -4.65 -25.18
CA CYS A 292 23.93 -3.44 -25.02
C CYS A 292 24.77 -2.28 -24.45
N GLN A 293 25.62 -2.58 -23.45
CA GLN A 293 26.48 -1.57 -22.84
C GLN A 293 27.53 -1.06 -23.83
N MET A 294 28.18 -1.94 -24.58
CA MET A 294 29.18 -1.53 -25.59
C MET A 294 28.54 -0.69 -26.71
N ALA A 295 27.36 -1.09 -27.19
CA ALA A 295 26.65 -0.34 -28.21
C ALA A 295 26.17 1.04 -27.71
N LEU A 296 25.74 1.15 -26.44
CA LEU A 296 25.41 2.44 -25.82
C LEU A 296 26.65 3.35 -25.75
N ASN A 297 27.77 2.83 -25.27
CA ASN A 297 29.02 3.61 -25.17
C ASN A 297 29.48 4.14 -26.53
N ARG A 298 29.29 3.35 -27.62
CA ARG A 298 29.56 3.81 -28.98
C ARG A 298 28.64 4.93 -29.41
N GLN A 299 27.33 4.79 -29.11
CA GLN A 299 26.34 5.84 -29.40
C GLN A 299 26.70 7.13 -28.69
N ASP A 300 26.99 7.07 -27.38
CA ASP A 300 27.31 8.25 -26.57
C ASP A 300 28.61 8.95 -27.06
N LYS A 301 29.61 8.16 -27.43
CA LYS A 301 30.84 8.71 -28.05
C LYS A 301 30.54 9.42 -29.37
N ALA A 302 29.77 8.79 -30.24
CA ALA A 302 29.39 9.39 -31.53
C ALA A 302 28.54 10.65 -31.34
N TRP A 303 27.64 10.66 -30.34
CA TRP A 303 26.83 11.82 -29.97
C TRP A 303 27.70 12.97 -29.44
N SER A 304 28.66 12.71 -28.56
CA SER A 304 29.58 13.72 -28.03
C SER A 304 30.42 14.36 -29.14
N ILE A 305 30.88 13.57 -30.12
CA ILE A 305 31.61 14.06 -31.27
C ILE A 305 30.72 14.96 -32.15
N PHE A 306 29.48 14.53 -32.41
CA PHE A 306 28.53 15.32 -33.18
C PHE A 306 28.19 16.65 -32.49
N ARG A 307 27.93 16.65 -31.17
CA ARG A 307 27.67 17.90 -30.42
C ARG A 307 28.81 18.90 -30.53
N ARG A 308 30.06 18.42 -30.53
CA ARG A 308 31.23 19.27 -30.63
C ARG A 308 31.46 19.74 -32.06
N TYR A 309 31.18 18.90 -33.05
CA TYR A 309 31.39 19.16 -34.48
C TYR A 309 30.14 18.70 -35.25
N PRO A 310 29.11 19.58 -35.41
CA PRO A 310 27.81 19.25 -36.01
C PRO A 310 27.83 19.11 -37.53
N THR A 311 28.72 18.26 -38.05
CA THR A 311 28.85 17.97 -39.49
C THR A 311 27.87 16.87 -39.90
N THR A 312 27.58 16.78 -41.21
CA THR A 312 26.71 15.74 -41.75
C THR A 312 27.30 14.34 -41.54
N SER A 313 28.63 14.18 -41.67
CA SER A 313 29.31 12.89 -41.47
C SER A 313 29.19 12.40 -40.00
N ASN A 314 29.38 13.29 -39.01
CA ASN A 314 29.24 12.98 -37.61
C ASN A 314 27.77 12.67 -37.24
N LEU A 315 26.79 13.34 -37.86
CA LEU A 315 25.38 13.02 -37.69
C LEU A 315 25.06 11.62 -38.24
N ILE A 316 25.61 11.23 -39.38
CA ILE A 316 25.47 9.91 -39.97
C ILE A 316 26.09 8.85 -39.03
N ALA A 317 27.31 9.10 -38.54
CA ALA A 317 27.97 8.19 -37.58
C ALA A 317 27.14 8.00 -36.30
N PHE A 318 26.60 9.07 -35.75
CA PHE A 318 25.68 8.97 -34.61
C PHE A 318 24.41 8.17 -34.93
N LYS A 319 23.76 8.41 -36.07
CA LYS A 319 22.58 7.67 -36.53
C LYS A 319 22.87 6.19 -36.70
N MET A 320 24.02 5.82 -37.21
CA MET A 320 24.45 4.41 -37.35
C MET A 320 24.65 3.75 -35.98
N ALA A 321 25.39 4.39 -35.09
CA ALA A 321 25.60 3.90 -33.72
C ALA A 321 24.27 3.77 -32.94
N ARG A 322 23.38 4.73 -33.08
CA ARG A 322 22.03 4.68 -32.50
C ARG A 322 21.19 3.53 -33.07
N ALA A 323 21.28 3.27 -34.37
CA ALA A 323 20.59 2.14 -35.00
C ALA A 323 21.15 0.78 -34.52
N GLU A 324 22.48 0.67 -34.34
CA GLU A 324 23.12 -0.51 -33.77
C GLU A 324 22.66 -0.76 -32.34
N PHE A 325 22.68 0.27 -31.48
CA PHE A 325 22.19 0.16 -30.09
C PHE A 325 20.72 -0.30 -30.05
N ARG A 326 19.84 0.32 -30.86
CA ARG A 326 18.41 -0.07 -30.94
C ARG A 326 18.22 -1.51 -31.38
N ARG A 327 19.04 -2.01 -32.31
CA ARG A 327 19.00 -3.40 -32.79
C ARG A 327 19.39 -4.36 -31.66
N ASN A 328 20.53 -4.12 -30.99
CA ASN A 328 21.02 -4.94 -29.89
C ASN A 328 20.01 -4.94 -28.73
N ARG A 329 19.46 -3.77 -28.36
CA ARG A 329 18.43 -3.66 -27.33
C ARG A 329 17.20 -4.52 -27.64
N ARG A 330 16.62 -4.38 -28.83
CA ARG A 330 15.42 -5.15 -29.24
C ARG A 330 15.70 -6.65 -29.25
N ARG A 331 16.88 -7.06 -29.69
CA ARG A 331 17.29 -8.48 -29.67
C ARG A 331 17.36 -9.02 -28.24
N SER A 332 18.00 -8.30 -27.35
CA SER A 332 18.12 -8.68 -25.94
C SER A 332 16.77 -8.67 -25.21
N GLU A 333 15.93 -7.66 -25.44
CA GLU A 333 14.58 -7.60 -24.88
C GLU A 333 13.75 -8.81 -25.32
N ARG A 334 13.78 -9.15 -26.61
CA ARG A 334 13.07 -10.31 -27.16
C ARG A 334 13.59 -11.63 -26.59
N ALA A 335 14.91 -11.81 -26.53
CA ALA A 335 15.52 -13.03 -25.98
C ALA A 335 15.17 -13.20 -24.49
N SER A 336 15.25 -12.13 -23.71
CA SER A 336 14.87 -12.13 -22.28
C SER A 336 13.39 -12.46 -22.09
N TRP A 337 12.52 -11.93 -22.95
CA TRP A 337 11.08 -12.21 -22.91
C TRP A 337 10.77 -13.66 -23.23
N ILE A 338 11.37 -14.21 -24.30
CA ILE A 338 11.19 -15.62 -24.68
C ILE A 338 11.65 -16.53 -23.54
N ASN A 339 12.84 -16.26 -22.97
CA ASN A 339 13.36 -17.03 -21.83
C ASN A 339 12.43 -16.94 -20.60
N TYR A 340 11.83 -15.76 -20.33
CA TYR A 340 10.87 -15.59 -19.23
C TYR A 340 9.59 -16.41 -19.46
N ILE A 341 9.04 -16.41 -20.69
CA ILE A 341 7.84 -17.17 -21.02
C ILE A 341 8.09 -18.67 -21.00
N SER A 342 9.26 -19.14 -21.48
CA SER A 342 9.60 -20.58 -21.50
C SER A 342 9.66 -21.20 -20.10
N THR A 343 9.77 -20.36 -19.03
CA THR A 343 9.67 -20.84 -17.65
C THR A 343 8.22 -21.13 -17.19
N ILE A 344 7.22 -20.89 -18.04
CA ILE A 344 5.81 -21.18 -17.74
C ILE A 344 5.46 -22.50 -18.38
N THR A 345 5.20 -23.51 -17.57
CA THR A 345 4.84 -24.87 -17.98
C THR A 345 3.44 -25.24 -17.48
N TYR A 346 2.89 -26.34 -17.96
CA TYR A 346 1.59 -26.85 -17.49
C TYR A 346 1.55 -27.14 -15.97
N SER A 347 2.72 -27.42 -15.37
CA SER A 347 2.86 -27.64 -13.92
C SER A 347 2.92 -26.34 -13.10
N THR A 348 2.94 -25.17 -13.77
CA THR A 348 2.97 -23.88 -13.09
C THR A 348 1.62 -23.60 -12.44
N SER A 349 1.57 -23.50 -11.09
CA SER A 349 0.32 -23.20 -10.38
C SER A 349 -0.26 -21.85 -10.81
N SER A 350 -1.60 -21.74 -10.79
CA SER A 350 -2.33 -20.50 -11.12
C SER A 350 -1.81 -19.29 -10.34
N TYR A 351 -1.47 -19.46 -9.06
CA TYR A 351 -0.88 -18.41 -8.23
C TYR A 351 0.46 -17.89 -8.79
N LYS A 352 1.38 -18.81 -9.14
CA LYS A 352 2.68 -18.44 -9.75
C LYS A 352 2.50 -17.80 -11.12
N LEU A 353 1.54 -18.29 -11.91
CA LEU A 353 1.19 -17.70 -13.20
C LEU A 353 0.74 -16.25 -13.04
N TRP A 354 -0.21 -15.99 -12.13
CA TRP A 354 -0.67 -14.63 -11.84
C TRP A 354 0.42 -13.70 -11.29
N GLN A 355 1.33 -14.20 -10.46
CA GLN A 355 2.51 -13.44 -10.04
C GLN A 355 3.38 -13.03 -11.22
N LYS A 356 3.61 -13.96 -12.19
CA LYS A 356 4.37 -13.66 -13.41
C LYS A 356 3.65 -12.64 -14.29
N VAL A 357 2.34 -12.75 -14.46
CA VAL A 357 1.51 -11.78 -15.21
C VAL A 357 1.58 -10.40 -14.56
N LYS A 358 1.38 -10.29 -13.24
CA LYS A 358 1.52 -9.01 -12.50
C LYS A 358 2.91 -8.39 -12.67
N LYS A 359 3.96 -9.21 -12.62
CA LYS A 359 5.34 -8.75 -12.81
C LYS A 359 5.59 -8.26 -14.24
N ALA A 360 5.07 -8.95 -15.23
CA ALA A 360 5.18 -8.57 -16.65
C ALA A 360 4.39 -7.30 -16.97
N SER A 361 3.18 -7.15 -16.43
CA SER A 361 2.33 -5.98 -16.63
C SER A 361 2.79 -4.73 -15.88
N GLY A 362 3.84 -4.81 -15.04
CA GLY A 362 4.31 -3.68 -14.22
C GLY A 362 3.34 -3.30 -13.10
N ALA A 363 2.32 -4.12 -12.82
CA ALA A 363 1.37 -3.88 -11.74
C ALA A 363 2.10 -3.92 -10.39
N SER A 364 2.17 -2.77 -9.73
CA SER A 364 2.72 -2.63 -8.37
C SER A 364 1.57 -2.69 -7.36
N ILE A 365 1.74 -3.50 -6.32
CA ILE A 365 0.75 -3.63 -5.24
C ILE A 365 0.79 -2.41 -4.30
N ALA A 366 1.87 -1.62 -4.32
CA ALA A 366 1.96 -0.44 -3.46
C ALA A 366 0.95 0.62 -3.88
N ASN A 367 0.03 0.96 -2.99
CA ASN A 367 -0.86 2.09 -3.16
C ASN A 367 -0.06 3.40 -3.12
N SER A 368 -0.50 4.40 -3.87
CA SER A 368 0.01 5.76 -3.72
C SER A 368 -0.46 6.34 -2.39
N ILE A 369 0.39 7.15 -1.78
CA ILE A 369 0.01 7.93 -0.61
C ILE A 369 -0.77 9.15 -1.10
N SER A 370 -1.98 9.36 -0.58
CA SER A 370 -2.79 10.55 -0.89
C SER A 370 -2.57 11.63 0.15
N VAL A 371 -2.67 12.87 -0.27
CA VAL A 371 -2.88 14.02 0.61
C VAL A 371 -4.28 13.89 1.22
N LEU A 372 -4.43 14.15 2.51
CA LEU A 372 -5.72 14.06 3.17
C LEU A 372 -6.41 15.43 3.24
N HIS A 373 -7.74 15.41 3.20
CA HIS A 373 -8.59 16.57 3.48
C HIS A 373 -9.41 16.27 4.73
N VAL A 374 -9.10 16.99 5.82
CA VAL A 374 -9.74 16.80 7.13
C VAL A 374 -10.16 18.17 7.65
N ASN A 375 -11.46 18.36 7.93
CA ASN A 375 -12.03 19.60 8.47
C ASN A 375 -11.60 20.86 7.67
N GLY A 376 -11.60 20.79 6.35
CA GLY A 376 -11.20 21.90 5.47
C GLY A 376 -9.67 22.13 5.37
N GLN A 377 -8.87 21.39 6.11
CA GLN A 377 -7.41 21.48 6.08
C GLN A 377 -6.81 20.40 5.18
N THR A 378 -5.75 20.77 4.47
CA THR A 378 -4.98 19.85 3.65
C THR A 378 -3.77 19.33 4.44
N ILE A 379 -3.76 18.04 4.72
CA ILE A 379 -2.67 17.35 5.43
C ILE A 379 -1.82 16.61 4.39
N SER A 380 -0.56 17.00 4.25
CA SER A 380 0.32 16.47 3.19
C SER A 380 1.61 15.81 3.71
N SER A 381 2.10 16.19 4.90
CA SER A 381 3.28 15.56 5.50
C SER A 381 3.01 14.10 5.86
N PRO A 382 3.89 13.13 5.50
CA PRO A 382 3.69 11.71 5.80
C PRO A 382 3.44 11.42 7.29
N LYS A 383 4.16 12.09 8.19
CA LYS A 383 3.97 11.97 9.65
C LYS A 383 2.58 12.45 10.08
N ASN A 384 2.14 13.60 9.57
CA ASN A 384 0.83 14.17 9.91
C ASN A 384 -0.31 13.35 9.28
N ILE A 385 -0.13 12.81 8.06
CA ILE A 385 -1.06 11.85 7.45
C ILE A 385 -1.18 10.62 8.33
N ALA A 386 -0.06 10.07 8.80
CA ALA A 386 -0.06 8.90 9.67
C ALA A 386 -0.78 9.19 11.00
N ASN A 387 -0.53 10.34 11.63
CA ASN A 387 -1.19 10.76 12.88
C ASN A 387 -2.69 11.00 12.67
N SER A 388 -3.10 11.65 11.59
CA SER A 388 -4.51 11.90 11.28
C SER A 388 -5.30 10.60 11.09
N ILE A 389 -4.74 9.63 10.35
CA ILE A 389 -5.38 8.33 10.18
C ILE A 389 -5.38 7.54 11.50
N ALA A 390 -4.28 7.60 12.26
CA ALA A 390 -4.20 6.94 13.56
C ALA A 390 -5.24 7.48 14.55
N SER A 391 -5.44 8.80 14.60
CA SER A 391 -6.52 9.43 15.38
C SER A 391 -7.89 8.90 14.94
N THR A 392 -8.18 8.91 13.64
CA THR A 392 -9.46 8.39 13.10
C THR A 392 -9.70 6.92 13.48
N LEU A 393 -8.65 6.08 13.50
CA LEU A 393 -8.78 4.67 13.90
C LEU A 393 -8.96 4.53 15.41
N SER A 394 -8.25 5.34 16.22
CA SER A 394 -8.42 5.38 17.68
C SER A 394 -9.83 5.82 18.04
N ASP A 395 -10.29 6.91 17.45
CA ASP A 395 -11.65 7.41 17.64
C ASP A 395 -12.72 6.38 17.23
N THR A 396 -12.47 5.64 16.15
CA THR A 396 -13.35 4.55 15.71
C THR A 396 -13.51 3.45 16.76
N SER A 397 -12.44 3.13 17.51
CA SER A 397 -12.45 2.12 18.56
C SER A 397 -12.87 2.65 19.91
N SER A 398 -13.24 3.90 20.00
CA SER A 398 -13.62 4.51 21.28
C SER A 398 -15.05 4.14 21.69
N SER A 399 -15.24 3.90 22.97
CA SER A 399 -16.52 3.52 23.57
C SER A 399 -17.58 4.61 23.42
N HIS A 400 -17.23 5.89 23.25
CA HIS A 400 -18.24 6.95 23.02
C HIS A 400 -18.96 6.86 21.65
N ASN A 401 -18.52 5.99 20.75
CA ASN A 401 -19.27 5.69 19.52
C ASN A 401 -20.47 4.77 19.73
N TYR A 402 -20.63 4.22 20.92
CA TYR A 402 -21.81 3.40 21.24
C TYR A 402 -23.03 4.29 21.51
N THR A 403 -24.22 3.71 21.32
CA THR A 403 -25.46 4.41 21.65
C THR A 403 -25.57 4.63 23.16
N TYR A 404 -26.31 5.66 23.58
CA TYR A 404 -26.52 5.94 25.00
C TYR A 404 -27.14 4.76 25.76
N THR A 405 -28.06 4.04 25.13
CA THR A 405 -28.69 2.85 25.70
C THR A 405 -27.65 1.74 25.93
N PHE A 406 -26.77 1.52 24.95
CA PHE A 406 -25.71 0.53 25.08
C PHE A 406 -24.65 0.94 26.11
N LEU A 407 -24.30 2.22 26.20
CA LEU A 407 -23.35 2.70 27.22
C LEU A 407 -23.88 2.47 28.64
N ASN A 408 -25.18 2.69 28.88
CA ASN A 408 -25.80 2.38 30.16
C ASN A 408 -25.74 0.87 30.44
N HIS A 409 -26.11 0.03 29.48
CA HIS A 409 -26.00 -1.42 29.60
C HIS A 409 -24.55 -1.86 29.87
N LYS A 410 -23.60 -1.33 29.09
CA LYS A 410 -22.16 -1.57 29.27
C LYS A 410 -21.71 -1.26 30.69
N SER A 411 -22.05 -0.07 31.18
CA SER A 411 -21.66 0.39 32.51
C SER A 411 -22.24 -0.47 33.64
N GLU A 412 -23.44 -1.01 33.48
CA GLU A 412 -24.04 -1.93 34.47
C GLU A 412 -23.41 -3.30 34.42
N VAL A 413 -23.23 -3.85 33.23
CA VAL A 413 -22.69 -5.23 33.07
C VAL A 413 -21.20 -5.29 33.44
N GLU A 414 -20.41 -4.28 33.18
CA GLU A 414 -18.98 -4.23 33.52
C GLU A 414 -18.70 -4.10 35.04
N LYS A 415 -19.72 -3.86 35.86
CA LYS A 415 -19.60 -3.93 37.33
C LYS A 415 -19.40 -5.35 37.82
N GLU A 416 -19.85 -6.34 37.05
CA GLU A 416 -19.67 -7.76 37.41
C GLU A 416 -18.19 -8.14 37.25
N THR A 417 -17.58 -8.66 38.29
CA THR A 417 -16.21 -9.22 38.22
C THR A 417 -16.27 -10.66 37.73
N LEU A 418 -15.76 -10.90 36.52
CA LEU A 418 -15.73 -12.23 35.93
C LEU A 418 -14.68 -13.10 36.62
N ASN A 419 -15.08 -14.18 37.25
CA ASN A 419 -14.18 -15.12 37.87
C ASN A 419 -13.86 -16.30 36.94
N PHE A 420 -12.62 -16.34 36.46
CA PHE A 420 -12.11 -17.40 35.60
C PHE A 420 -11.31 -18.48 36.36
N SER A 421 -11.21 -18.42 37.69
CA SER A 421 -10.48 -19.41 38.47
C SER A 421 -11.10 -20.78 38.35
N SER A 422 -10.29 -21.83 38.40
CA SER A 422 -10.73 -23.23 38.43
C SER A 422 -9.85 -24.03 39.38
N GLN A 423 -10.49 -24.85 40.18
CA GLN A 423 -9.80 -25.83 41.05
C GLN A 423 -9.69 -27.19 40.39
N SER A 424 -10.42 -27.45 39.31
CA SER A 424 -10.41 -28.72 38.60
C SER A 424 -9.39 -28.76 37.48
N TYR A 425 -8.84 -29.94 37.20
CA TYR A 425 -7.99 -30.14 36.03
C TYR A 425 -8.84 -30.04 34.76
N LEU A 426 -8.46 -29.11 33.89
CA LEU A 426 -9.09 -28.89 32.58
C LEU A 426 -8.03 -29.12 31.48
N GLN A 427 -8.28 -30.12 30.65
CA GLN A 427 -7.32 -30.59 29.63
C GLN A 427 -6.81 -29.43 28.72
N TYR A 428 -7.69 -28.50 28.38
CA TYR A 428 -7.29 -27.35 27.55
C TYR A 428 -6.38 -26.32 28.26
N ASN A 429 -6.21 -26.46 29.59
CA ASN A 429 -5.31 -25.64 30.41
C ASN A 429 -3.93 -26.28 30.61
N SER A 430 -3.67 -27.48 30.08
CA SER A 430 -2.36 -28.12 30.19
C SER A 430 -1.28 -27.31 29.49
N ASN A 431 -0.02 -27.50 29.86
CA ASN A 431 1.11 -26.91 29.18
C ASN A 431 1.10 -27.26 27.70
N VAL A 432 1.59 -26.32 26.86
CA VAL A 432 1.74 -26.59 25.43
C VAL A 432 2.87 -27.59 25.22
N SER A 433 2.57 -28.67 24.52
CA SER A 433 3.54 -29.71 24.20
C SER A 433 4.42 -29.31 23.00
N TYR A 434 5.62 -29.92 22.92
CA TYR A 434 6.52 -29.70 21.78
C TYR A 434 5.87 -30.17 20.46
N GLN A 435 5.08 -31.23 20.49
CA GLN A 435 4.35 -31.72 19.33
C GLN A 435 3.29 -30.72 18.83
N GLU A 436 2.55 -30.10 19.74
CA GLU A 436 1.59 -29.04 19.43
C GLU A 436 2.29 -27.81 18.83
N PHE A 437 3.41 -27.40 19.43
CA PHE A 437 4.26 -26.31 18.92
C PHE A 437 4.73 -26.60 17.48
N GLN A 438 5.31 -27.77 17.21
CA GLN A 438 5.78 -28.16 15.88
C GLN A 438 4.64 -28.23 14.85
N SER A 439 3.51 -28.80 15.24
CA SER A 439 2.31 -28.85 14.38
C SER A 439 1.80 -27.45 14.00
N CYS A 440 1.84 -26.51 14.94
CA CYS A 440 1.47 -25.12 14.64
C CYS A 440 2.52 -24.42 13.75
N LEU A 441 3.82 -24.61 14.04
CA LEU A 441 4.92 -24.01 13.31
C LEU A 441 5.01 -24.50 11.86
N SER A 442 4.69 -25.77 11.59
CA SER A 442 4.68 -26.34 10.23
C SER A 442 3.58 -25.76 9.33
N THR A 443 2.49 -25.29 9.92
CA THR A 443 1.30 -24.79 9.20
C THR A 443 1.26 -23.26 9.07
N VAL A 444 2.32 -22.53 9.49
CA VAL A 444 2.36 -21.06 9.32
C VAL A 444 2.75 -20.69 7.90
N HIS A 445 2.06 -19.69 7.36
CA HIS A 445 2.36 -19.10 6.07
C HIS A 445 3.29 -17.87 6.21
N LYS A 446 3.91 -17.47 5.09
CA LYS A 446 4.71 -16.25 5.04
C LYS A 446 3.85 -15.05 5.48
N SER A 447 4.25 -14.40 6.56
CA SER A 447 3.61 -13.20 7.10
C SER A 447 4.65 -12.09 7.25
N SER A 448 4.19 -10.85 7.16
CA SER A 448 5.03 -9.69 7.51
C SER A 448 5.28 -9.68 9.02
N PRO A 449 6.50 -9.36 9.46
CA PRO A 449 6.81 -9.25 10.89
C PRO A 449 6.07 -8.07 11.54
N GLY A 450 5.92 -8.13 12.84
CA GLY A 450 5.46 -7.05 13.69
C GLY A 450 6.54 -6.01 13.99
N PRO A 451 6.33 -5.17 15.03
CA PRO A 451 7.32 -4.17 15.47
C PRO A 451 8.67 -4.77 15.86
N ASP A 452 8.69 -6.02 16.30
CA ASP A 452 9.88 -6.77 16.72
C ASP A 452 10.76 -7.27 15.54
N ASN A 453 10.32 -7.12 14.30
CA ASN A 453 10.97 -7.60 13.08
C ASN A 453 11.20 -9.12 13.01
N ILE A 454 10.60 -9.92 13.88
CA ILE A 454 10.70 -11.38 13.84
C ILE A 454 9.71 -11.96 12.82
N SER A 455 10.20 -12.79 11.90
CA SER A 455 9.37 -13.50 10.93
C SER A 455 9.24 -14.99 11.28
N TYR A 456 8.21 -15.66 10.77
CA TYR A 456 8.06 -17.10 10.94
C TYR A 456 9.23 -17.90 10.37
N LEU A 457 9.84 -17.44 9.26
CA LEU A 457 11.03 -18.10 8.71
C LEU A 457 12.20 -18.14 9.69
N MET A 458 12.35 -17.12 10.52
CA MET A 458 13.38 -17.12 11.57
C MET A 458 13.05 -18.16 12.64
N ILE A 459 11.79 -18.28 13.06
CA ILE A 459 11.36 -19.27 14.06
C ILE A 459 11.50 -20.70 13.53
N GLN A 460 11.16 -20.93 12.26
CA GLN A 460 11.28 -22.23 11.59
C GLN A 460 12.73 -22.70 11.45
N ASN A 461 13.69 -21.78 11.42
CA ASN A 461 15.13 -22.08 11.30
C ASN A 461 15.88 -22.03 12.65
N LEU A 462 15.18 -22.04 13.79
CA LEU A 462 15.78 -22.26 15.10
C LEU A 462 16.23 -23.71 15.27
N THR A 463 17.29 -23.93 16.05
CA THR A 463 17.66 -25.28 16.49
C THR A 463 16.59 -25.88 17.40
N SER A 464 16.53 -27.22 17.52
CA SER A 464 15.57 -27.89 18.42
C SER A 464 15.68 -27.38 19.88
N VAL A 465 16.91 -27.20 20.37
CA VAL A 465 17.17 -26.64 21.72
C VAL A 465 16.60 -25.22 21.86
N SER A 466 16.81 -24.36 20.87
CA SER A 466 16.26 -23.00 20.89
C SER A 466 14.73 -22.99 20.79
N GLN A 467 14.14 -23.94 20.06
CA GLN A 467 12.69 -24.12 19.99
C GLN A 467 12.11 -24.62 21.31
N GLU A 468 12.76 -25.55 21.98
CA GLU A 468 12.37 -26.02 23.30
C GLU A 468 12.42 -24.90 24.34
N ASN A 469 13.46 -24.09 24.34
CA ASN A 469 13.57 -22.93 25.24
C ASN A 469 12.51 -21.86 24.92
N LEU A 470 12.20 -21.62 23.63
CA LEU A 470 11.08 -20.76 23.25
C LEU A 470 9.74 -21.33 23.76
N LEU A 471 9.53 -22.64 23.69
CA LEU A 471 8.34 -23.31 24.22
C LEU A 471 8.25 -23.17 25.75
N ARG A 472 9.39 -23.27 26.48
CA ARG A 472 9.44 -22.99 27.93
C ARG A 472 8.95 -21.57 28.23
N LEU A 473 9.41 -20.57 27.47
CA LEU A 473 8.94 -19.19 27.62
C LEU A 473 7.43 -19.08 27.36
N TYR A 474 6.89 -19.77 26.35
CA TYR A 474 5.45 -19.78 26.08
C TYR A 474 4.66 -20.42 27.23
N ASN A 475 5.16 -21.50 27.82
CA ASN A 475 4.53 -22.13 28.96
C ASN A 475 4.60 -21.26 30.22
N ARG A 476 5.66 -20.46 30.41
CA ARG A 476 5.71 -19.44 31.48
C ARG A 476 4.63 -18.39 31.28
N ILE A 477 4.54 -17.80 30.07
CA ILE A 477 3.51 -16.80 29.73
C ILE A 477 2.11 -17.35 30.01
N TRP A 478 1.88 -18.64 29.67
CA TRP A 478 0.63 -19.34 29.89
C TRP A 478 0.31 -19.53 31.37
N ASN A 479 1.26 -20.04 32.14
CA ASN A 479 1.05 -20.40 33.56
C ASN A 479 1.03 -19.20 34.50
N GLU A 480 1.88 -18.18 34.21
CA GLU A 480 1.98 -16.97 35.01
C GLU A 480 0.87 -15.94 34.66
N HIS A 481 0.03 -16.22 33.68
CA HIS A 481 -1.02 -15.33 33.19
C HIS A 481 -0.49 -13.94 32.83
N TYR A 482 0.76 -13.85 32.39
CA TYR A 482 1.39 -12.60 32.05
C TYR A 482 1.51 -12.44 30.55
N PHE A 483 1.00 -11.33 29.99
CA PHE A 483 1.09 -11.02 28.57
C PHE A 483 2.19 -9.98 28.34
N PRO A 484 3.25 -10.32 27.57
CA PRO A 484 4.41 -9.45 27.40
C PRO A 484 4.05 -8.06 26.89
N THR A 485 4.63 -7.00 27.45
CA THR A 485 4.30 -5.59 27.18
C THR A 485 4.59 -5.13 25.75
N LEU A 486 5.45 -5.86 25.02
CA LEU A 486 5.71 -5.61 23.58
C LEU A 486 4.63 -6.18 22.65
N TRP A 487 3.89 -7.20 23.07
CA TRP A 487 2.96 -7.91 22.20
C TRP A 487 1.62 -7.21 21.92
N PRO A 488 1.09 -6.35 22.82
CA PRO A 488 -0.06 -5.52 22.52
C PRO A 488 0.20 -4.46 21.44
N GLN A 489 1.47 -4.23 21.07
CA GLN A 489 1.85 -3.21 20.10
C GLN A 489 1.68 -3.74 18.67
N ALA A 490 1.17 -2.88 17.77
CA ALA A 490 1.01 -3.20 16.37
C ALA A 490 1.46 -2.04 15.46
N VAL A 491 1.97 -2.39 14.27
CA VAL A 491 2.12 -1.43 13.18
C VAL A 491 0.99 -1.65 12.19
N ILE A 492 0.20 -0.61 11.96
CA ILE A 492 -0.92 -0.66 11.03
C ILE A 492 -0.46 -0.28 9.63
N ILE A 493 -0.78 -1.15 8.68
CA ILE A 493 -0.64 -0.91 7.24
C ILE A 493 -2.02 -0.61 6.67
N LEU A 494 -2.09 0.43 5.84
CA LEU A 494 -3.35 0.94 5.29
C LEU A 494 -3.65 0.28 3.93
N LEU A 495 -4.87 -0.19 3.75
CA LEU A 495 -5.41 -0.62 2.47
C LEU A 495 -6.60 0.25 2.09
N LEU A 496 -6.50 0.96 0.96
CA LEU A 496 -7.63 1.75 0.44
C LEU A 496 -8.77 0.81 0.04
N LYS A 497 -9.99 1.12 0.50
CA LYS A 497 -11.22 0.41 0.10
C LYS A 497 -11.51 0.70 -1.36
N ALA A 498 -11.93 -0.31 -2.12
CA ALA A 498 -12.24 -0.15 -3.54
C ALA A 498 -13.35 0.91 -3.75
N GLY A 499 -13.11 1.83 -4.70
CA GLY A 499 -14.07 2.88 -5.04
C GLY A 499 -14.26 4.00 -4.02
N LYS A 500 -13.48 4.02 -2.92
CA LYS A 500 -13.54 5.09 -1.91
C LYS A 500 -12.51 6.19 -2.20
N ASP A 501 -12.84 7.40 -1.77
CA ASP A 501 -11.97 8.57 -1.90
C ASP A 501 -10.68 8.41 -1.07
N PRO A 502 -9.49 8.42 -1.70
CA PRO A 502 -8.24 8.25 -1.00
C PRO A 502 -7.84 9.45 -0.13
N THR A 503 -8.50 10.60 -0.26
CA THR A 503 -8.23 11.80 0.54
C THR A 503 -8.91 11.78 1.91
N ASN A 504 -9.86 10.85 2.11
CA ASN A 504 -10.59 10.69 3.36
C ASN A 504 -9.93 9.60 4.24
N PRO A 505 -9.54 9.91 5.51
CA PRO A 505 -8.94 8.95 6.43
C PRO A 505 -9.79 7.69 6.67
N SER A 506 -11.11 7.78 6.66
CA SER A 506 -12.02 6.65 6.89
C SER A 506 -12.12 5.67 5.72
N SER A 507 -11.55 6.03 4.56
CA SER A 507 -11.55 5.18 3.36
C SER A 507 -10.57 4.00 3.43
N TYR A 508 -9.78 3.90 4.47
CA TYR A 508 -8.74 2.87 4.61
C TYR A 508 -9.18 1.74 5.54
N ARG A 509 -8.77 0.50 5.20
CA ARG A 509 -8.82 -0.67 6.09
C ARG A 509 -7.50 -0.78 6.83
N PRO A 510 -7.48 -0.87 8.18
CA PRO A 510 -6.27 -1.12 8.94
C PRO A 510 -5.91 -2.62 8.91
N ILE A 511 -4.64 -2.93 8.65
CA ILE A 511 -4.10 -4.29 8.86
C ILE A 511 -3.03 -4.19 9.93
N ALA A 512 -3.26 -4.81 11.08
CA ALA A 512 -2.35 -4.81 12.20
C ALA A 512 -1.23 -5.86 12.01
N LEU A 513 0.00 -5.41 11.95
CA LEU A 513 1.18 -6.26 11.99
C LEU A 513 1.60 -6.41 13.46
N THR A 514 1.27 -7.54 14.04
CA THR A 514 1.65 -7.94 15.41
C THR A 514 2.82 -8.93 15.38
N SER A 515 3.49 -9.14 16.53
CA SER A 515 4.63 -10.05 16.65
C SER A 515 4.32 -11.47 16.14
N CYS A 516 5.21 -12.03 15.32
CA CYS A 516 5.09 -13.43 14.89
C CYS A 516 5.33 -14.43 16.03
N LEU A 517 6.09 -14.05 17.08
CA LEU A 517 6.22 -14.84 18.30
C LEU A 517 4.87 -14.93 19.00
N CYS A 518 4.19 -13.80 19.18
CA CYS A 518 2.84 -13.76 19.76
C CYS A 518 1.85 -14.58 18.93
N LYS A 519 1.80 -14.36 17.60
CA LYS A 519 0.90 -15.08 16.69
C LYS A 519 1.08 -16.59 16.71
N LEU A 520 2.29 -17.10 16.96
CA LEU A 520 2.52 -18.53 17.09
C LEU A 520 1.86 -19.10 18.37
N LEU A 521 2.00 -18.39 19.49
CA LEU A 521 1.31 -18.74 20.73
C LEU A 521 -0.21 -18.61 20.57
N GLU A 522 -0.68 -17.50 20.00
CA GLU A 522 -2.11 -17.32 19.69
C GLU A 522 -2.66 -18.50 18.86
N LYS A 523 -1.89 -19.02 17.91
CA LYS A 523 -2.34 -20.13 17.05
C LYS A 523 -2.53 -21.43 17.82
N MET A 524 -1.65 -21.71 18.78
CA MET A 524 -1.80 -22.87 19.66
C MET A 524 -3.03 -22.72 20.56
N ILE A 525 -3.19 -21.55 21.17
CA ILE A 525 -4.32 -21.24 22.05
C ILE A 525 -5.64 -21.22 21.27
N ASN A 526 -5.64 -20.64 20.07
CA ASN A 526 -6.84 -20.61 19.22
C ASN A 526 -7.31 -22.02 18.81
N ARG A 527 -6.39 -22.95 18.56
CA ARG A 527 -6.76 -24.34 18.28
C ARG A 527 -7.51 -24.98 19.46
N ARG A 528 -7.04 -24.72 20.69
CA ARG A 528 -7.70 -25.21 21.90
C ARG A 528 -9.06 -24.55 22.10
N LEU A 529 -9.15 -23.24 21.90
CA LEU A 529 -10.40 -22.49 21.99
C LEU A 529 -11.43 -23.00 20.98
N VAL A 530 -11.04 -23.12 19.70
CA VAL A 530 -11.94 -23.61 18.64
C VAL A 530 -12.40 -25.04 18.94
N TYR A 531 -11.50 -25.93 19.40
CA TYR A 531 -11.87 -27.27 19.79
C TYR A 531 -12.92 -27.28 20.94
N PHE A 532 -12.73 -26.45 21.97
CA PHE A 532 -13.69 -26.29 23.06
C PHE A 532 -15.05 -25.80 22.56
N LEU A 533 -15.07 -24.78 21.71
CA LEU A 533 -16.32 -24.21 21.17
C LEU A 533 -17.09 -25.19 20.28
N GLU A 534 -16.41 -25.92 19.42
CA GLU A 534 -17.04 -26.89 18.51
C GLU A 534 -17.52 -28.13 19.23
N THR A 535 -16.71 -28.66 20.14
CA THR A 535 -17.07 -29.89 20.90
C THR A 535 -18.29 -29.67 21.81
N ASN A 536 -18.45 -28.46 22.36
CA ASN A 536 -19.59 -28.12 23.22
C ASN A 536 -20.75 -27.46 22.47
N ASN A 537 -20.67 -27.33 21.11
CA ASN A 537 -21.69 -26.72 20.28
C ASN A 537 -22.03 -25.26 20.66
N PHE A 538 -21.05 -24.48 21.14
CA PHE A 538 -21.27 -23.08 21.51
C PHE A 538 -21.42 -22.15 20.30
N LEU A 539 -20.93 -22.56 19.14
CA LEU A 539 -21.11 -21.81 17.89
C LEU A 539 -22.39 -22.24 17.18
N HIS A 540 -23.25 -21.29 16.87
CA HIS A 540 -24.52 -21.57 16.21
C HIS A 540 -24.30 -22.30 14.87
N ARG A 541 -25.16 -23.25 14.54
CA ARG A 541 -25.03 -24.08 13.33
C ARG A 541 -25.03 -23.27 12.02
N CYS A 542 -25.70 -22.12 12.01
CA CYS A 542 -25.80 -21.21 10.84
C CYS A 542 -24.66 -20.18 10.77
N GLN A 543 -23.67 -20.21 11.69
CA GLN A 543 -22.41 -19.49 11.54
C GLN A 543 -21.45 -20.35 10.74
N SER A 544 -21.09 -19.90 9.52
CA SER A 544 -20.18 -20.62 8.61
C SER A 544 -18.78 -19.97 8.52
N GLY A 545 -18.64 -18.75 9.00
CA GLY A 545 -17.37 -18.00 8.89
C GLY A 545 -16.26 -18.58 9.76
N PHE A 546 -15.07 -18.77 9.16
CA PHE A 546 -13.84 -19.26 9.80
C PHE A 546 -13.93 -20.60 10.53
N ARG A 547 -14.97 -21.38 10.28
CA ARG A 547 -15.12 -22.72 10.81
C ARG A 547 -14.55 -23.77 9.84
N LYS A 548 -14.00 -24.85 10.42
CA LYS A 548 -13.45 -25.94 9.63
C LYS A 548 -14.58 -26.59 8.80
N ASP A 549 -14.26 -26.93 7.55
CA ASP A 549 -15.17 -27.57 6.59
C ASP A 549 -16.45 -26.77 6.29
N ARG A 550 -16.46 -25.46 6.57
CA ARG A 550 -17.51 -24.50 6.23
C ARG A 550 -17.02 -23.44 5.24
N SER A 551 -17.92 -22.93 4.43
CA SER A 551 -17.60 -21.93 3.42
C SER A 551 -18.79 -21.00 3.14
N THR A 552 -18.60 -19.96 2.33
CA THR A 552 -19.69 -19.10 1.83
C THR A 552 -20.72 -19.89 1.04
N LEU A 553 -20.32 -21.02 0.40
CA LEU A 553 -21.23 -21.87 -0.35
C LEU A 553 -22.32 -22.49 0.53
N ASP A 554 -22.03 -22.79 1.79
CA ASP A 554 -23.05 -23.33 2.70
C ASP A 554 -24.21 -22.36 2.86
N ASN A 555 -23.92 -21.07 3.08
CA ASN A 555 -24.95 -20.04 3.23
C ASN A 555 -25.67 -19.78 1.90
N LEU A 556 -24.96 -19.78 0.78
CA LEU A 556 -25.57 -19.59 -0.55
C LEU A 556 -26.49 -20.75 -0.92
N LEU A 557 -26.08 -22.00 -0.65
CA LEU A 557 -26.91 -23.17 -0.88
C LEU A 557 -28.14 -23.20 0.04
N ALA A 558 -28.01 -22.77 1.28
CA ALA A 558 -29.13 -22.63 2.19
C ALA A 558 -30.16 -21.62 1.66
N LEU A 559 -29.71 -20.45 1.23
CA LEU A 559 -30.56 -19.42 0.63
C LEU A 559 -31.23 -19.91 -0.66
N GLU A 560 -30.47 -20.53 -1.58
CA GLU A 560 -31.02 -21.10 -2.82
C GLU A 560 -32.09 -22.17 -2.52
N THR A 561 -31.83 -23.03 -1.53
CA THR A 561 -32.79 -24.06 -1.11
C THR A 561 -34.08 -23.42 -0.58
N ASP A 562 -33.98 -22.39 0.26
CA ASP A 562 -35.14 -21.65 0.79
C ASP A 562 -35.95 -20.99 -0.33
N ILE A 563 -35.28 -20.39 -1.32
CA ILE A 563 -35.93 -19.79 -2.51
C ILE A 563 -36.69 -20.87 -3.29
N ARG A 564 -36.08 -22.02 -3.59
CA ARG A 564 -36.70 -23.11 -4.36
C ARG A 564 -37.89 -23.70 -3.59
N LEU A 565 -37.78 -23.89 -2.29
CA LEU A 565 -38.86 -24.38 -1.44
C LEU A 565 -40.04 -23.39 -1.41
N ALA A 566 -39.78 -22.10 -1.34
CA ALA A 566 -40.82 -21.09 -1.38
C ALA A 566 -41.59 -21.12 -2.72
N PHE A 567 -40.89 -21.26 -3.86
CA PHE A 567 -41.53 -21.40 -5.17
C PHE A 567 -42.37 -22.68 -5.28
N LEU A 568 -41.83 -23.81 -4.82
CA LEU A 568 -42.58 -25.09 -4.83
C LEU A 568 -43.85 -25.00 -3.98
N GLN A 569 -43.80 -24.29 -2.86
CA GLN A 569 -44.93 -24.11 -1.93
C GLN A 569 -45.82 -22.91 -2.31
N ARG A 570 -45.55 -22.22 -3.41
CA ARG A 570 -46.25 -20.99 -3.87
C ARG A 570 -46.26 -19.91 -2.80
N LYS A 571 -45.18 -19.79 -2.05
CA LYS A 571 -44.96 -18.78 -0.97
C LYS A 571 -44.04 -17.67 -1.46
N HIS A 572 -44.19 -16.51 -0.82
CA HIS A 572 -43.20 -15.42 -0.93
C HIS A 572 -42.03 -15.70 -0.01
N LEU A 573 -40.83 -15.29 -0.41
CA LEU A 573 -39.64 -15.28 0.44
C LEU A 573 -39.03 -13.88 0.42
N VAL A 574 -38.82 -13.32 1.60
CA VAL A 574 -38.09 -12.06 1.78
C VAL A 574 -36.76 -12.37 2.48
N ALA A 575 -35.67 -11.90 1.91
CA ALA A 575 -34.34 -11.96 2.51
C ALA A 575 -33.76 -10.57 2.65
N ILE A 576 -33.16 -10.26 3.80
CA ILE A 576 -32.49 -8.99 4.10
C ILE A 576 -31.05 -9.27 4.48
N PHE A 577 -30.14 -8.55 3.85
CA PHE A 577 -28.69 -8.64 4.08
C PHE A 577 -28.22 -7.44 4.90
N PHE A 578 -27.40 -7.71 5.91
CA PHE A 578 -26.83 -6.69 6.79
C PHE A 578 -25.32 -6.71 6.67
N ASP A 579 -24.73 -5.52 6.63
CA ASP A 579 -23.29 -5.29 6.74
C ASP A 579 -23.01 -4.58 8.08
N ILE A 580 -22.14 -5.15 8.90
CA ILE A 580 -21.80 -4.59 10.20
C ILE A 580 -20.65 -3.60 10.06
N GLU A 581 -20.96 -2.33 10.22
CA GLU A 581 -19.96 -1.26 10.07
C GLU A 581 -18.84 -1.39 11.12
N LYS A 582 -17.59 -1.48 10.65
CA LYS A 582 -16.38 -1.51 11.49
C LYS A 582 -16.42 -2.61 12.57
N ALA A 583 -16.94 -3.77 12.22
CA ALA A 583 -17.21 -4.92 13.09
C ALA A 583 -16.04 -5.22 14.05
N TYR A 584 -14.83 -5.42 13.50
CA TYR A 584 -13.63 -5.72 14.30
C TYR A 584 -13.18 -4.57 15.19
N ASP A 585 -13.35 -3.33 14.76
CA ASP A 585 -12.83 -2.15 15.46
C ASP A 585 -13.73 -1.73 16.63
N ARG A 586 -15.02 -2.13 16.61
CA ARG A 586 -16.06 -1.76 17.60
C ARG A 586 -16.54 -2.92 18.47
N THR A 587 -15.96 -4.11 18.36
CA THR A 587 -16.37 -5.25 19.17
C THR A 587 -16.11 -4.99 20.65
N TRP A 588 -17.15 -5.12 21.48
CA TRP A 588 -17.08 -4.92 22.92
C TRP A 588 -16.24 -6.01 23.60
N ARG A 589 -15.08 -5.63 24.14
CA ARG A 589 -14.09 -6.58 24.69
C ARG A 589 -14.58 -7.30 25.94
N TYR A 590 -15.19 -6.56 26.86
CA TYR A 590 -15.76 -7.19 28.07
C TYR A 590 -16.88 -8.15 27.68
N GLY A 591 -17.71 -7.81 26.68
CA GLY A 591 -18.74 -8.70 26.18
C GLY A 591 -18.19 -10.04 25.66
N ILE A 592 -17.01 -10.05 25.01
CA ILE A 592 -16.32 -11.30 24.63
C ILE A 592 -15.98 -12.12 25.88
N LEU A 593 -15.42 -11.47 26.90
CA LEU A 593 -15.05 -12.13 28.15
C LEU A 593 -16.26 -12.66 28.89
N LYS A 594 -17.37 -11.94 28.88
CA LYS A 594 -18.65 -12.36 29.45
C LYS A 594 -19.18 -13.60 28.75
N ASP A 595 -19.19 -13.60 27.40
CA ASP A 595 -19.63 -14.78 26.63
C ASP A 595 -18.77 -16.00 26.93
N LEU A 596 -17.44 -15.85 27.03
CA LEU A 596 -16.52 -16.93 27.42
C LEU A 596 -16.78 -17.43 28.85
N HIS A 597 -17.11 -16.52 29.78
CA HIS A 597 -17.47 -16.84 31.15
C HIS A 597 -18.77 -17.64 31.20
N ASP A 598 -19.77 -17.24 30.42
CA ASP A 598 -21.07 -17.87 30.32
C ASP A 598 -20.99 -19.26 29.65
N PHE A 599 -20.02 -19.45 28.73
CA PHE A 599 -19.66 -20.79 28.21
C PHE A 599 -18.95 -21.69 29.25
N ASN A 600 -18.79 -21.22 30.49
CA ASN A 600 -18.06 -21.90 31.54
C ASN A 600 -16.58 -22.16 31.21
N LEU A 601 -15.94 -21.32 30.39
CA LEU A 601 -14.50 -21.40 30.16
C LEU A 601 -13.74 -20.88 31.38
N ARG A 602 -12.79 -21.67 31.91
CA ARG A 602 -12.07 -21.35 33.15
C ARG A 602 -10.57 -21.67 33.03
N GLY A 603 -9.77 -21.08 33.92
CA GLY A 603 -8.32 -21.32 34.02
C GLY A 603 -7.48 -20.49 33.07
N HIS A 604 -6.36 -21.02 32.59
CA HIS A 604 -5.34 -20.29 31.85
C HIS A 604 -5.85 -19.66 30.54
N LEU A 605 -6.75 -20.36 29.82
CA LEU A 605 -7.20 -19.92 28.49
C LEU A 605 -7.95 -18.58 28.53
N PRO A 606 -9.00 -18.36 29.34
CA PRO A 606 -9.68 -17.07 29.42
C PRO A 606 -8.79 -15.98 30.05
N PHE A 607 -7.88 -16.27 30.96
CA PHE A 607 -6.92 -15.30 31.47
C PHE A 607 -5.96 -14.80 30.38
N PHE A 608 -5.50 -15.71 29.52
CA PHE A 608 -4.69 -15.31 28.37
C PHE A 608 -5.47 -14.38 27.44
N ILE A 609 -6.73 -14.70 27.11
CA ILE A 609 -7.59 -13.87 26.25
C ILE A 609 -7.84 -12.51 26.91
N GLN A 610 -8.12 -12.47 28.21
CA GLN A 610 -8.31 -11.23 28.96
C GLN A 610 -7.08 -10.30 28.82
N ASN A 611 -5.89 -10.85 29.01
CA ASN A 611 -4.65 -10.08 28.91
C ASN A 611 -4.28 -9.72 27.46
N PHE A 612 -4.61 -10.60 26.50
CA PHE A 612 -4.47 -10.32 25.07
C PHE A 612 -5.30 -9.09 24.63
N LEU A 613 -6.49 -8.90 25.20
CA LEU A 613 -7.38 -7.78 24.86
C LEU A 613 -6.98 -6.45 25.54
N LYS A 614 -6.20 -6.49 26.63
CA LYS A 614 -5.85 -5.30 27.41
C LYS A 614 -4.76 -4.44 26.75
N LEU A 615 -4.75 -3.13 27.05
CA LEU A 615 -3.67 -2.17 26.79
C LEU A 615 -3.13 -2.16 25.35
N ARG A 616 -3.98 -2.42 24.37
CA ARG A 616 -3.56 -2.45 22.96
C ARG A 616 -3.29 -1.05 22.44
N ARG A 617 -2.15 -0.92 21.78
CA ARG A 617 -1.73 0.34 21.14
C ARG A 617 -1.09 0.08 19.78
N PHE A 618 -1.16 1.09 18.93
CA PHE A 618 -0.68 0.95 17.57
C PHE A 618 -0.06 2.23 17.05
N GLN A 619 0.74 2.07 16.00
CA GLN A 619 1.24 3.14 15.15
C GLN A 619 0.83 2.87 13.71
N VAL A 620 0.46 3.90 12.97
CA VAL A 620 0.16 3.81 11.53
C VAL A 620 1.41 4.11 10.73
N ARG A 621 1.68 3.31 9.70
CA ARG A 621 2.82 3.50 8.80
C ARG A 621 2.37 4.14 7.49
N VAL A 622 2.96 5.29 7.16
CA VAL A 622 2.78 5.97 5.87
C VAL A 622 4.16 6.18 5.24
N GLY A 623 4.45 5.44 4.18
CA GLY A 623 5.79 5.43 3.59
C GLY A 623 6.86 4.87 4.54
N SER A 624 7.82 5.72 4.93
CA SER A 624 8.85 5.44 5.94
C SER A 624 8.44 5.88 7.33
N GLU A 625 7.49 6.79 7.46
CA GLU A 625 7.10 7.40 8.71
C GLU A 625 6.09 6.56 9.49
N LEU A 626 6.23 6.61 10.82
CA LEU A 626 5.27 6.06 11.77
C LEU A 626 4.54 7.19 12.50
N SER A 627 3.26 7.01 12.78
CA SER A 627 2.52 7.90 13.68
C SER A 627 3.09 7.84 15.10
N ASP A 628 2.60 8.69 15.96
CA ASP A 628 2.73 8.50 17.40
C ASP A 628 1.92 7.25 17.82
N PHE A 629 2.09 6.80 19.08
CA PHE A 629 1.31 5.70 19.62
C PHE A 629 -0.11 6.15 19.95
N PHE A 630 -1.08 5.40 19.45
CA PHE A 630 -2.49 5.57 19.74
C PHE A 630 -3.05 4.33 20.45
N LEU A 631 -4.07 4.53 21.27
CA LEU A 631 -4.75 3.44 21.96
C LEU A 631 -5.86 2.87 21.09
N GLN A 632 -6.05 1.57 21.16
CA GLN A 632 -7.23 0.87 20.71
C GLN A 632 -8.05 0.51 21.94
N GLU A 633 -9.11 1.25 22.23
CA GLU A 633 -9.93 1.10 23.45
C GLU A 633 -10.78 -0.17 23.37
N GLU A 634 -11.55 -0.32 22.31
CA GLU A 634 -12.40 -1.49 22.04
C GLU A 634 -11.95 -2.22 20.78
N GLY A 635 -12.67 -3.27 20.40
CA GLY A 635 -12.38 -4.04 19.20
C GLY A 635 -11.24 -5.04 19.36
N VAL A 636 -11.03 -5.80 18.28
CA VAL A 636 -9.99 -6.82 18.18
C VAL A 636 -9.05 -6.50 17.00
N PRO A 637 -7.73 -6.75 17.10
CA PRO A 637 -6.77 -6.34 16.09
C PRO A 637 -6.94 -7.11 14.78
N GLN A 638 -7.23 -6.41 13.67
CA GLN A 638 -7.33 -7.01 12.35
C GLN A 638 -5.96 -7.52 11.87
N GLY A 639 -5.70 -8.81 12.02
CA GLY A 639 -4.44 -9.46 11.64
C GLY A 639 -3.81 -10.32 12.73
N SER A 640 -4.43 -10.41 13.90
CA SER A 640 -4.15 -11.41 14.93
C SER A 640 -4.91 -12.71 14.66
N VAL A 641 -4.40 -13.83 15.17
CA VAL A 641 -5.00 -15.15 14.96
C VAL A 641 -6.29 -15.33 15.80
N LEU A 642 -6.27 -14.86 17.05
CA LEU A 642 -7.41 -14.97 17.96
C LEU A 642 -8.59 -14.06 17.57
N SER A 643 -8.33 -12.92 16.96
CA SER A 643 -9.35 -11.90 16.69
C SER A 643 -10.56 -12.42 15.95
N VAL A 644 -10.35 -13.32 15.00
CA VAL A 644 -11.42 -13.92 14.20
C VAL A 644 -12.36 -14.75 15.07
N THR A 645 -11.81 -15.62 15.91
CA THR A 645 -12.58 -16.50 16.80
C THR A 645 -13.31 -15.69 17.88
N LEU A 646 -12.63 -14.66 18.45
CA LEU A 646 -13.22 -13.79 19.46
C LEU A 646 -14.38 -12.95 18.90
N PHE A 647 -14.23 -12.43 17.68
CA PHE A 647 -15.34 -11.77 17.01
C PHE A 647 -16.50 -12.73 16.74
N SER A 648 -16.20 -13.93 16.25
CA SER A 648 -17.22 -14.95 15.97
C SER A 648 -18.00 -15.35 17.22
N ILE A 649 -17.36 -15.41 18.41
CA ILE A 649 -18.03 -15.65 19.69
C ILE A 649 -19.03 -14.52 19.98
N LYS A 650 -18.58 -13.26 19.84
CA LYS A 650 -19.43 -12.11 20.19
C LYS A 650 -20.64 -11.97 19.29
N ILE A 651 -20.47 -12.14 17.98
CA ILE A 651 -21.58 -12.00 17.02
C ILE A 651 -22.53 -13.21 17.03
N ASN A 652 -22.07 -14.36 17.54
CA ASN A 652 -22.83 -15.61 17.50
C ASN A 652 -24.21 -15.50 18.18
N GLY A 653 -24.31 -14.71 19.25
CA GLY A 653 -25.53 -14.51 20.03
C GLY A 653 -26.69 -13.87 19.23
N ILE A 654 -26.39 -13.15 18.15
CA ILE A 654 -27.41 -12.46 17.34
C ILE A 654 -28.43 -13.44 16.72
N LEU A 655 -27.99 -14.66 16.40
CA LEU A 655 -28.84 -15.70 15.82
C LEU A 655 -29.84 -16.29 16.82
N ASN A 656 -29.53 -16.26 18.13
CA ASN A 656 -30.37 -16.81 19.17
C ASN A 656 -31.59 -15.93 19.48
N GLN A 657 -31.58 -14.69 19.07
CA GLN A 657 -32.64 -13.72 19.34
C GLN A 657 -33.68 -13.64 18.21
N LEU A 658 -33.46 -14.35 17.10
CA LEU A 658 -34.35 -14.30 15.97
C LEU A 658 -35.67 -15.02 16.25
N PRO A 659 -36.83 -14.47 15.81
CA PRO A 659 -38.11 -15.15 15.87
C PRO A 659 -38.05 -16.52 15.18
N PHE A 660 -38.73 -17.53 15.70
CA PHE A 660 -38.72 -18.91 15.18
C PHE A 660 -39.05 -19.01 13.66
N THR A 661 -39.84 -18.08 13.14
CA THR A 661 -40.27 -18.01 11.74
C THR A 661 -39.24 -17.39 10.82
N VAL A 662 -38.21 -16.76 11.37
CA VAL A 662 -37.13 -16.07 10.64
C VAL A 662 -35.86 -16.89 10.75
N LYS A 663 -35.31 -17.28 9.61
CA LYS A 663 -34.01 -17.93 9.54
C LYS A 663 -32.90 -16.89 9.47
N GLY A 664 -31.80 -17.10 10.16
CA GLY A 664 -30.63 -16.25 10.10
C GLY A 664 -29.37 -17.05 9.81
N PHE A 665 -28.47 -16.47 9.00
CA PHE A 665 -27.20 -17.08 8.64
C PHE A 665 -26.09 -16.03 8.74
N LEU A 666 -24.96 -16.45 9.29
CA LEU A 666 -23.77 -15.62 9.46
C LEU A 666 -22.59 -16.17 8.66
N TYR A 667 -21.85 -15.24 8.04
CA TYR A 667 -20.51 -15.50 7.54
C TYR A 667 -19.59 -14.37 8.01
N VAL A 668 -19.00 -14.56 9.19
CA VAL A 668 -18.21 -13.56 9.92
C VAL A 668 -19.08 -12.36 10.33
N ASP A 669 -18.97 -11.25 9.62
CA ASP A 669 -19.72 -9.98 9.79
C ASP A 669 -20.91 -9.84 8.81
N ASP A 670 -20.97 -10.67 7.78
CA ASP A 670 -22.09 -10.71 6.85
C ASP A 670 -23.24 -11.51 7.45
N LEU A 671 -24.36 -10.86 7.77
CA LEU A 671 -25.59 -11.47 8.26
C LEU A 671 -26.68 -11.37 7.21
N TYR A 672 -27.41 -12.46 6.96
CA TYR A 672 -28.71 -12.33 6.33
C TYR A 672 -29.79 -13.05 7.13
N VAL A 673 -30.99 -12.51 7.04
CA VAL A 673 -32.20 -13.12 7.59
C VAL A 673 -33.21 -13.35 6.48
N SER A 674 -33.97 -14.46 6.56
CA SER A 674 -35.02 -14.77 5.57
C SER A 674 -36.29 -15.26 6.26
N CYS A 675 -37.43 -14.92 5.67
CA CYS A 675 -38.74 -15.38 6.10
C CYS A 675 -39.58 -15.74 4.88
N ALA A 676 -40.26 -16.87 4.92
CA ALA A 676 -41.15 -17.34 3.87
C ALA A 676 -42.58 -17.51 4.41
N GLY A 677 -43.57 -17.11 3.60
CA GLY A 677 -44.99 -17.20 3.96
C GLY A 677 -45.93 -16.92 2.79
N GLU A 678 -47.21 -17.09 3.00
CA GLU A 678 -48.23 -16.82 2.00
C GLU A 678 -48.70 -15.35 1.97
N ASP A 679 -48.74 -14.71 3.15
CA ASP A 679 -49.13 -13.31 3.29
C ASP A 679 -47.91 -12.42 3.50
N MET A 680 -47.72 -11.47 2.58
CA MET A 680 -46.62 -10.52 2.61
C MET A 680 -46.66 -9.60 3.84
N ASN A 681 -47.81 -9.23 4.34
CA ASN A 681 -47.94 -8.39 5.54
C ASN A 681 -47.48 -9.13 6.82
N VAL A 682 -47.71 -10.43 6.86
CA VAL A 682 -47.22 -11.28 7.96
C VAL A 682 -45.71 -11.39 7.89
N ILE A 683 -45.16 -11.65 6.71
CA ILE A 683 -43.71 -11.70 6.49
C ILE A 683 -43.05 -10.39 6.92
N GLN A 684 -43.60 -9.24 6.47
CA GLN A 684 -43.08 -7.93 6.79
C GLN A 684 -43.01 -7.69 8.30
N ARG A 685 -44.07 -8.03 9.03
CA ARG A 685 -44.11 -7.89 10.49
C ARG A 685 -43.05 -8.76 11.19
N GLN A 686 -42.92 -10.01 10.75
CA GLN A 686 -41.95 -10.94 11.33
C GLN A 686 -40.49 -10.52 11.08
N VAL A 687 -40.21 -10.10 9.84
CA VAL A 687 -38.89 -9.58 9.46
C VAL A 687 -38.58 -8.28 10.19
N GLN A 688 -39.56 -7.37 10.34
CA GLN A 688 -39.37 -6.14 11.13
C GLN A 688 -39.12 -6.45 12.62
N THR A 689 -39.78 -7.43 13.18
CA THR A 689 -39.50 -7.89 14.54
C THR A 689 -38.08 -8.42 14.67
N ALA A 690 -37.62 -9.23 13.71
CA ALA A 690 -36.24 -9.70 13.67
C ALA A 690 -35.23 -8.55 13.58
N ILE A 691 -35.49 -7.53 12.72
CA ILE A 691 -34.66 -6.33 12.62
C ILE A 691 -34.56 -5.60 13.96
N ASN A 692 -35.69 -5.41 14.63
CA ASN A 692 -35.71 -4.74 15.94
C ASN A 692 -34.86 -5.50 16.97
N TYR A 693 -34.91 -6.83 17.02
CA TYR A 693 -34.03 -7.65 17.87
C TYR A 693 -32.55 -7.58 17.49
N ILE A 694 -32.23 -7.44 16.21
CA ILE A 694 -30.84 -7.28 15.74
C ILE A 694 -30.28 -5.92 16.14
N GLN A 695 -31.14 -4.89 16.25
CA GLN A 695 -30.74 -3.52 16.60
C GLN A 695 -30.60 -3.29 18.12
N THR A 696 -31.26 -4.08 18.94
CA THR A 696 -31.13 -4.06 20.42
C THR A 696 -29.95 -4.86 20.92
#